data_080a01ec362261970079ac57e8e4e65f
#
_entry.id   080a01ec362261970079ac57e8e4e65f
#
_cell.length_a   1.000
_cell.length_b   1.000
_cell.length_c   1.000
_cell.angle_alpha   90.00
_cell.angle_beta   90.00
_cell.angle_gamma   90.00
#
_symmetry.space_group_name_H-M   'P 1'
#
loop_
_entity.id
_entity.type
_entity.pdbx_description
1 polymer ?
#
loop_
_entity_poly.entity_id
_entity_poly.type
_entity_poly.pdbx_seq_one_letter_code
_entity_poly.pdbx_strand_id
1 'polypeptide(L)'
;MNKLLLSTCMALAVTVSGFAQGKKTDVGSLGNRTFVYGQDVRLAHPIVIDPTDKRPLCDILDQVLEGTGITYRITQNHILLFAPEPEEITLNRKLDEVTVETLRPDISPSRSLAGTVTIPVNQIMQTPSLMGEVDVLKTLQLLPGVQSGLPGQVSMSVRGGNIDQNLYLLDGVLLYNVEHVLGFESAFMPDAVKHVNFYSGGFPSRYGGRLSSVVDVRTRDGDLRHYHGTFSIGALSSHFSVEGPLWRDRTSFIVSARRSYADWMINAFYSNFDSDIDDMHLDLYFYDLNAKVNHRFSDRDRLFLSFYKGRDALETSQETGDRQEYAPGMMLGITTSEDKGSNTQDISSGNILYHARWNHIFSPRLFSNLTLGYNQFRQRNEFSERARSWVNDKLMSDNYYKSSYRSGIDDLTASLDFDYTPHPHHHIKMGAQYTMHEFRPEMSQTVVRNYDEQQQAMSQQDLHKDAPSTFGHETALYFEDDLRLPHRWQINAGLRVATFTTDGKTYPAIEPRLSVSKQLDKGWRVKADYTLMHQYVHKLSTSPIAKPGDLWVSVTGNVKPMDAHQWAVGVSNDQLFSGWNFGMEAYWKAMNHVLEFHDGSMFTGNTRDWQQHVSEGRGRAYGLEFFVARTKGRTTGQFSYTLSKSDRWFPDGSINNGRHFPYRLDRRHVMHLSVQHQLTPHVDLNAVWSFASGAMATVAKQQTRYYVHVDTEGMPATIGTPLQFGKQDRDYYSSRNNYRLEPTHQLDLSVNIHHDTRRGERIWNFGLMNAYCHLNQDLLYTEVKDGKNVLKKVTLFPILPYVTYTYKF
;
A
#
# COMPACT_ATOMS: atom_id res chain seq x y z
N MET A 1 -57.08 49.65 -17.02
CA MET A 1 -57.38 48.52 -16.11
C MET A 1 -56.12 47.70 -15.99
N ASN A 2 -55.63 47.54 -14.80
CA ASN A 2 -54.40 46.87 -14.34
C ASN A 2 -53.11 47.69 -14.16
N LYS A 3 -53.28 48.75 -13.37
CA LYS A 3 -52.22 49.34 -12.57
C LYS A 3 -52.69 49.28 -11.12
N LEU A 4 -52.61 48.19 -10.48
CA LEU A 4 -52.79 48.02 -9.03
C LEU A 4 -52.51 46.61 -8.62
N LEU A 5 -51.20 46.18 -8.65
CA LEU A 5 -50.70 45.07 -7.97
C LEU A 5 -49.15 45.10 -8.03
N LEU A 6 -48.57 46.23 -7.75
CA LEU A 6 -47.12 46.40 -7.58
C LEU A 6 -46.86 47.38 -6.45
N SER A 7 -47.40 47.12 -5.31
CA SER A 7 -47.12 47.89 -4.11
C SER A 7 -47.48 47.00 -2.93
N THR A 8 -46.45 46.68 -2.13
CA THR A 8 -46.48 45.97 -0.85
C THR A 8 -45.97 44.54 -0.85
N CYS A 9 -44.75 44.38 -1.28
CA CYS A 9 -43.87 43.39 -0.70
C CYS A 9 -42.45 43.96 -0.70
N MET A 10 -42.21 44.93 0.17
CA MET A 10 -40.87 45.37 0.51
C MET A 10 -40.34 44.36 1.54
N ALA A 11 -39.98 43.14 1.07
CA ALA A 11 -39.19 42.20 1.82
C ALA A 11 -37.80 42.79 2.01
N LEU A 12 -37.45 43.12 3.24
CA LEU A 12 -36.08 43.51 3.60
C LEU A 12 -35.18 42.27 3.46
N ALA A 13 -34.66 42.04 2.26
CA ALA A 13 -33.63 41.03 2.03
C ALA A 13 -32.32 41.57 2.56
N VAL A 14 -31.90 41.10 3.75
CA VAL A 14 -30.55 41.35 4.29
C VAL A 14 -29.58 40.46 3.55
N THR A 15 -29.01 40.93 2.45
CA THR A 15 -27.91 40.25 1.79
C THR A 15 -26.59 40.61 2.50
N VAL A 16 -26.06 39.73 3.30
CA VAL A 16 -24.71 39.84 3.85
C VAL A 16 -23.71 39.32 2.81
N SER A 17 -23.31 40.21 1.88
CA SER A 17 -22.12 39.99 1.08
C SER A 17 -20.91 40.48 1.90
N GLY A 18 -20.15 39.55 2.48
CA GLY A 18 -18.96 39.87 3.24
C GLY A 18 -17.88 40.48 2.38
N PHE A 19 -17.50 41.71 2.65
CA PHE A 19 -16.16 42.21 2.41
C PHE A 19 -15.72 43.14 3.53
N ALA A 20 -14.57 42.89 4.03
CA ALA A 20 -13.90 43.50 5.13
C ALA A 20 -13.64 45.01 4.89
N GLN A 21 -13.84 45.75 5.88
CA GLN A 21 -13.04 46.84 6.48
C GLN A 21 -14.00 47.67 7.32
N GLY A 22 -13.84 47.62 8.67
CA GLY A 22 -14.20 48.57 9.69
C GLY A 22 -15.22 49.70 9.40
N LYS A 23 -16.29 49.45 8.63
CA LYS A 23 -17.42 50.39 8.50
C LYS A 23 -18.70 49.72 8.97
N LYS A 24 -19.37 50.31 9.95
CA LYS A 24 -20.73 49.99 10.35
C LYS A 24 -21.59 49.99 9.08
N THR A 25 -22.02 48.83 8.63
CA THR A 25 -22.98 48.74 7.54
C THR A 25 -24.37 48.66 8.20
N ASP A 26 -25.15 49.70 7.99
CA ASP A 26 -26.52 49.76 8.46
C ASP A 26 -27.39 48.90 7.53
N VAL A 27 -28.01 47.84 8.07
CA VAL A 27 -28.67 46.79 7.27
C VAL A 27 -30.20 46.95 7.24
N GLY A 28 -30.71 47.88 7.96
CA GLY A 28 -32.14 48.19 8.00
C GLY A 28 -32.64 48.64 9.37
N SER A 29 -33.79 49.25 9.40
CA SER A 29 -34.45 49.66 10.63
C SER A 29 -35.77 48.90 10.81
N LEU A 30 -35.94 48.25 11.97
CA LEU A 30 -37.22 47.67 12.36
C LEU A 30 -37.77 48.50 13.54
N GLY A 31 -38.87 49.24 13.33
CA GLY A 31 -39.47 50.08 14.36
C GLY A 31 -38.51 51.13 14.95
N ASN A 32 -37.85 51.95 14.15
CA ASN A 32 -36.81 52.92 14.50
C ASN A 32 -35.52 52.36 15.13
N ARG A 33 -35.23 51.07 15.02
CA ARG A 33 -34.02 50.43 15.52
C ARG A 33 -33.17 49.93 14.37
N THR A 34 -31.85 50.05 14.51
CA THR A 34 -30.85 49.60 13.52
C THR A 34 -30.20 48.30 13.98
N PHE A 35 -29.99 47.39 13.04
CA PHE A 35 -29.19 46.18 13.31
C PHE A 35 -27.70 46.54 13.35
N VAL A 36 -27.03 46.09 14.41
CA VAL A 36 -25.58 46.22 14.59
C VAL A 36 -25.01 44.86 14.84
N TYR A 37 -24.02 44.42 14.04
CA TYR A 37 -23.37 43.15 14.17
C TYR A 37 -21.87 43.25 13.89
N GLY A 38 -21.10 42.34 14.49
CA GLY A 38 -19.65 42.19 14.27
C GLY A 38 -19.31 41.43 12.99
N GLN A 39 -18.02 41.41 12.62
CA GLN A 39 -17.52 40.67 11.46
C GLN A 39 -17.70 39.12 11.61
N ASP A 40 -18.00 38.67 12.81
CA ASP A 40 -18.12 37.25 13.18
C ASP A 40 -19.54 36.71 12.94
N VAL A 41 -20.52 37.58 12.74
CA VAL A 41 -21.90 37.20 12.46
C VAL A 41 -22.07 36.93 10.97
N ARG A 42 -22.25 35.63 10.62
CA ARG A 42 -22.50 35.18 9.24
C ARG A 42 -23.88 34.54 9.15
N LEU A 43 -24.75 35.11 8.33
CA LEU A 43 -26.04 34.51 8.00
C LEU A 43 -25.89 33.63 6.75
N ALA A 44 -26.29 32.39 6.84
CA ALA A 44 -26.19 31.43 5.72
C ALA A 44 -27.21 31.75 4.61
N HIS A 45 -28.32 32.40 4.96
CA HIS A 45 -29.39 32.81 4.05
C HIS A 45 -29.88 34.20 4.38
N PRO A 46 -30.43 34.95 3.40
CA PRO A 46 -31.05 36.24 3.66
C PRO A 46 -32.29 36.08 4.56
N ILE A 47 -32.33 36.87 5.61
CA ILE A 47 -33.44 36.88 6.56
C ILE A 47 -34.52 37.82 5.99
N VAL A 48 -35.72 37.28 5.80
CA VAL A 48 -36.89 38.05 5.35
C VAL A 48 -37.86 38.24 6.50
N ILE A 49 -38.07 39.46 6.92
CA ILE A 49 -39.04 39.81 7.97
C ILE A 49 -40.24 40.51 7.30
N ASP A 50 -41.46 40.01 7.57
CA ASP A 50 -42.70 40.66 7.10
C ASP A 50 -42.96 41.93 7.92
N PRO A 51 -42.94 43.13 7.29
CA PRO A 51 -43.15 44.38 8.00
C PRO A 51 -44.59 44.57 8.52
N THR A 52 -45.50 43.69 8.17
CA THR A 52 -46.92 43.73 8.62
C THR A 52 -47.17 42.80 9.85
N ASP A 53 -46.18 42.07 10.29
CA ASP A 53 -46.28 41.17 11.44
C ASP A 53 -46.42 41.98 12.73
N LYS A 54 -47.50 41.73 13.46
CA LYS A 54 -47.86 42.47 14.69
C LYS A 54 -47.40 41.77 15.96
N ARG A 55 -46.70 40.65 15.86
CA ARG A 55 -46.16 39.93 17.02
C ARG A 55 -45.10 40.77 17.75
N PRO A 56 -44.82 40.49 19.02
CA PRO A 56 -43.69 41.10 19.72
C PRO A 56 -42.39 40.91 18.92
N LEU A 57 -41.53 41.93 18.90
CA LEU A 57 -40.29 41.90 18.13
C LEU A 57 -39.34 40.75 18.55
N CYS A 58 -39.36 40.35 19.82
CA CYS A 58 -38.60 39.20 20.30
C CYS A 58 -39.06 37.90 19.66
N ASP A 59 -40.36 37.65 19.54
CA ASP A 59 -40.91 36.42 18.96
C ASP A 59 -40.57 36.31 17.45
N ILE A 60 -40.53 37.44 16.76
CA ILE A 60 -40.13 37.49 15.35
C ILE A 60 -38.66 37.21 15.20
N LEU A 61 -37.80 37.80 16.05
CA LEU A 61 -36.35 37.57 16.03
C LEU A 61 -36.01 36.17 16.43
N ASP A 62 -36.67 35.58 17.43
CA ASP A 62 -36.47 34.21 17.85
C ASP A 62 -36.76 33.20 16.71
N GLN A 63 -37.91 33.43 16.01
CA GLN A 63 -38.28 32.57 14.86
C GLN A 63 -37.32 32.72 13.70
N VAL A 64 -36.86 33.91 13.41
CA VAL A 64 -36.00 34.22 12.26
C VAL A 64 -34.57 33.78 12.49
N LEU A 65 -34.10 33.76 13.74
CA LEU A 65 -32.76 33.34 14.11
C LEU A 65 -32.70 31.88 14.60
N GLU A 66 -33.84 31.20 14.64
CA GLU A 66 -33.89 29.77 15.03
C GLU A 66 -33.00 28.94 14.14
N GLY A 67 -32.14 28.08 14.77
CA GLY A 67 -31.17 27.22 14.06
C GLY A 67 -29.90 27.92 13.55
N THR A 68 -29.78 29.28 13.65
CA THR A 68 -28.57 30.01 13.26
C THR A 68 -27.49 30.03 14.37
N GLY A 69 -27.87 29.80 15.62
CA GLY A 69 -27.03 29.98 16.80
C GLY A 69 -26.73 31.44 17.14
N ILE A 70 -27.21 32.40 16.35
CA ILE A 70 -26.99 33.82 16.57
C ILE A 70 -27.90 34.28 17.71
N THR A 71 -27.34 34.92 18.72
CA THR A 71 -28.10 35.59 19.80
C THR A 71 -28.24 37.08 19.55
N TYR A 72 -29.25 37.69 20.15
CA TYR A 72 -29.49 39.11 20.01
C TYR A 72 -29.78 39.83 21.34
N ARG A 73 -29.52 41.12 21.35
CA ARG A 73 -29.89 42.00 22.47
C ARG A 73 -30.57 43.26 21.89
N ILE A 74 -31.80 43.53 22.33
CA ILE A 74 -32.53 44.71 21.94
C ILE A 74 -32.20 45.85 22.90
N THR A 75 -31.78 46.97 22.37
CA THR A 75 -31.60 48.24 23.08
C THR A 75 -32.62 49.28 22.56
N GLN A 76 -32.67 50.46 23.16
CA GLN A 76 -33.63 51.47 22.75
C GLN A 76 -33.56 51.82 21.24
N ASN A 77 -32.37 51.88 20.67
CA ASN A 77 -32.13 52.29 19.28
C ASN A 77 -31.49 51.22 18.41
N HIS A 78 -31.04 50.08 18.97
CA HIS A 78 -30.30 49.07 18.22
C HIS A 78 -30.75 47.67 18.59
N ILE A 79 -30.64 46.77 17.59
CA ILE A 79 -30.69 45.32 17.75
C ILE A 79 -29.27 44.81 17.52
N LEU A 80 -28.60 44.34 18.57
CA LEU A 80 -27.24 43.84 18.52
C LEU A 80 -27.32 42.33 18.24
N LEU A 81 -26.69 41.86 17.16
CA LEU A 81 -26.55 40.46 16.84
C LEU A 81 -25.15 40.00 17.29
N PHE A 82 -25.08 38.87 17.99
CA PHE A 82 -23.84 38.27 18.41
C PHE A 82 -23.69 36.97 17.64
N ALA A 83 -22.46 36.68 17.13
CA ALA A 83 -22.11 35.38 16.63
C ALA A 83 -22.43 34.34 17.71
N PRO A 84 -22.82 33.12 17.35
CA PRO A 84 -22.81 32.05 18.32
C PRO A 84 -21.45 32.12 19.04
N GLU A 85 -21.50 32.32 20.37
CA GLU A 85 -20.28 32.17 21.14
C GLU A 85 -19.64 30.90 20.58
N PRO A 86 -18.36 30.92 20.13
CA PRO A 86 -17.70 29.67 19.85
C PRO A 86 -17.99 28.89 21.13
N GLU A 87 -18.80 27.79 21.02
CA GLU A 87 -18.96 26.89 22.14
C GLU A 87 -17.58 26.86 22.75
N GLU A 88 -17.44 27.39 23.97
CA GLU A 88 -16.24 27.08 24.73
C GLU A 88 -16.12 25.62 24.48
N ILE A 89 -15.10 25.26 23.72
CA ILE A 89 -14.74 23.90 23.57
C ILE A 89 -14.42 23.52 25.00
N THR A 90 -15.49 23.23 25.75
CA THR A 90 -15.35 22.50 26.96
C THR A 90 -14.66 21.26 26.44
N LEU A 91 -13.38 21.17 26.72
CA LEU A 91 -12.46 20.09 26.38
C LEU A 91 -12.96 18.76 26.99
N ASN A 92 -14.23 18.63 27.23
CA ASN A 92 -15.04 17.45 27.44
C ASN A 92 -15.43 16.74 26.16
N ARG A 93 -14.92 17.11 25.00
CA ARG A 93 -14.83 16.19 23.91
C ARG A 93 -13.88 15.09 24.39
N LYS A 94 -14.48 13.97 24.80
CA LYS A 94 -13.83 12.69 24.86
C LYS A 94 -12.84 12.68 23.69
N LEU A 95 -11.56 12.67 24.00
CA LEU A 95 -10.55 12.37 23.03
C LEU A 95 -10.80 10.91 22.65
N ASP A 96 -11.78 10.68 21.78
CA ASP A 96 -11.81 9.48 20.97
C ASP A 96 -10.48 9.51 20.26
N GLU A 97 -9.66 8.53 20.60
CA GLU A 97 -8.36 8.29 19.98
C GLU A 97 -7.96 9.47 19.09
N VAL A 98 -6.93 10.26 19.38
CA VAL A 98 -6.61 11.54 18.72
C VAL A 98 -6.55 11.39 17.19
N THR A 99 -7.61 10.94 16.65
CA THR A 99 -8.05 11.21 15.32
C THR A 99 -8.95 12.40 15.51
N VAL A 100 -8.44 13.57 15.25
CA VAL A 100 -9.25 14.78 15.14
C VAL A 100 -10.21 14.54 13.99
N GLU A 101 -11.30 13.87 14.24
CA GLU A 101 -12.37 13.54 13.29
C GLU A 101 -13.27 14.72 12.97
N THR A 102 -12.81 15.92 13.11
CA THR A 102 -13.46 17.09 12.48
C THR A 102 -12.92 17.31 11.07
N LEU A 103 -12.12 16.41 10.58
CA LEU A 103 -11.72 16.46 9.19
C LEU A 103 -12.79 15.75 8.36
N ARG A 104 -13.59 16.53 7.62
CA ARG A 104 -14.14 16.04 6.36
C ARG A 104 -13.03 15.26 5.67
N PRO A 105 -13.32 14.09 5.08
CA PRO A 105 -12.32 13.33 4.35
C PRO A 105 -11.75 14.20 3.23
N ASP A 106 -10.60 14.79 3.47
CA ASP A 106 -9.93 15.63 2.49
C ASP A 106 -8.81 14.82 1.88
N ILE A 107 -9.10 14.22 0.74
CA ILE A 107 -8.10 13.64 -0.18
C ILE A 107 -7.10 14.69 -0.65
N SER A 108 -7.35 15.95 -0.32
CA SER A 108 -6.51 17.02 -0.81
C SER A 108 -5.15 16.96 -0.13
N PRO A 109 -4.06 16.69 -0.87
CA PRO A 109 -2.70 16.92 -0.38
C PRO A 109 -2.51 18.35 0.09
N SER A 110 -3.49 19.23 -0.19
CA SER A 110 -3.45 20.66 0.08
C SER A 110 -3.61 21.03 1.56
N ARG A 111 -4.25 20.19 2.37
CA ARG A 111 -4.53 20.54 3.78
C ARG A 111 -3.58 19.92 4.78
N SER A 112 -2.77 18.98 4.35
CA SER A 112 -1.81 18.34 5.23
C SER A 112 -0.57 19.20 5.45
N LEU A 113 -0.16 19.33 6.69
CA LEU A 113 1.06 20.02 7.07
C LEU A 113 2.31 19.29 6.58
N ALA A 114 2.27 18.00 6.51
CA ALA A 114 3.43 17.14 6.34
C ALA A 114 3.33 16.19 5.13
N GLY A 115 2.69 16.56 4.03
CA GLY A 115 2.51 15.63 2.90
C GLY A 115 1.60 14.45 3.23
N THR A 116 0.76 14.57 4.28
CA THR A 116 -0.15 13.52 4.73
C THR A 116 -1.44 13.55 3.93
N VAL A 117 -1.87 12.39 3.46
CA VAL A 117 -3.20 12.18 2.89
C VAL A 117 -3.91 11.15 3.76
N THR A 118 -5.05 11.52 4.34
CA THR A 118 -5.93 10.57 5.03
C THR A 118 -7.04 10.15 4.08
N ILE A 119 -7.12 8.86 3.77
CA ILE A 119 -8.13 8.29 2.88
C ILE A 119 -9.11 7.51 3.74
N PRO A 120 -10.38 7.96 3.83
CA PRO A 120 -11.41 7.22 4.54
C PRO A 120 -11.83 5.99 3.72
N VAL A 121 -12.32 4.96 4.42
CA VAL A 121 -12.74 3.70 3.79
C VAL A 121 -13.78 3.90 2.67
N ASN A 122 -14.70 4.84 2.82
CA ASN A 122 -15.75 5.09 1.80
C ASN A 122 -15.17 5.44 0.43
N GLN A 123 -14.03 6.13 0.38
CA GLN A 123 -13.36 6.43 -0.87
C GLN A 123 -12.60 5.22 -1.42
N ILE A 124 -12.00 4.43 -0.55
CA ILE A 124 -11.36 3.18 -0.94
C ILE A 124 -12.39 2.27 -1.60
N MET A 125 -13.57 2.11 -0.99
CA MET A 125 -14.68 1.28 -1.48
C MET A 125 -15.27 1.71 -2.85
N GLN A 126 -14.97 2.91 -3.31
CA GLN A 126 -15.44 3.43 -4.59
C GLN A 126 -14.43 3.23 -5.74
N THR A 127 -13.22 2.79 -5.45
CA THR A 127 -12.17 2.62 -6.46
C THR A 127 -12.26 1.23 -7.07
N PRO A 128 -12.54 1.09 -8.39
CA PRO A 128 -12.50 -0.20 -9.06
C PRO A 128 -11.10 -0.80 -9.00
N SER A 129 -11.03 -2.11 -8.79
CA SER A 129 -9.79 -2.84 -8.61
C SER A 129 -9.81 -4.17 -9.37
N LEU A 130 -8.79 -5.01 -9.16
CA LEU A 130 -8.66 -6.28 -9.85
C LEU A 130 -9.91 -7.14 -9.65
N MET A 131 -10.57 -7.50 -10.74
CA MET A 131 -11.76 -8.35 -10.75
C MET A 131 -12.87 -7.92 -9.75
N GLY A 132 -13.00 -6.61 -9.50
CA GLY A 132 -14.00 -6.06 -8.57
C GLY A 132 -13.64 -6.10 -7.11
N GLU A 133 -12.49 -6.64 -6.76
CA GLU A 133 -11.97 -6.55 -5.40
C GLU A 133 -11.47 -5.13 -5.12
N VAL A 134 -11.93 -4.56 -4.03
CA VAL A 134 -11.49 -3.24 -3.59
C VAL A 134 -10.19 -3.38 -2.83
N ASP A 135 -9.20 -2.53 -3.16
CA ASP A 135 -7.86 -2.64 -2.58
C ASP A 135 -7.33 -1.30 -2.06
N VAL A 136 -6.80 -1.34 -0.82
CA VAL A 136 -6.27 -0.17 -0.13
C VAL A 136 -5.04 0.39 -0.86
N LEU A 137 -4.08 -0.46 -1.22
CA LEU A 137 -2.82 -0.01 -1.81
C LEU A 137 -3.00 0.45 -3.26
N LYS A 138 -3.90 -0.16 -4.02
CA LYS A 138 -4.26 0.31 -5.37
C LYS A 138 -4.89 1.70 -5.34
N THR A 139 -5.69 2.00 -4.32
CA THR A 139 -6.22 3.35 -4.13
C THR A 139 -5.10 4.37 -3.88
N LEU A 140 -4.07 3.99 -3.10
CA LEU A 140 -2.90 4.85 -2.87
C LEU A 140 -2.08 5.06 -4.15
N GLN A 141 -2.03 4.08 -5.06
CA GLN A 141 -1.32 4.20 -6.33
C GLN A 141 -1.92 5.27 -7.27
N LEU A 142 -3.17 5.66 -7.07
CA LEU A 142 -3.78 6.77 -7.81
C LEU A 142 -3.29 8.16 -7.39
N LEU A 143 -2.52 8.24 -6.29
CA LEU A 143 -1.93 9.49 -5.80
C LEU A 143 -0.66 9.85 -6.60
N PRO A 144 -0.34 11.16 -6.73
CA PRO A 144 0.89 11.57 -7.38
C PRO A 144 2.12 11.09 -6.59
N GLY A 145 3.21 10.80 -7.31
CA GLY A 145 4.48 10.30 -6.72
C GLY A 145 4.48 8.81 -6.36
N VAL A 146 3.36 8.11 -6.53
CA VAL A 146 3.22 6.67 -6.25
C VAL A 146 3.16 5.90 -7.56
N GLN A 147 3.96 4.86 -7.66
CA GLN A 147 4.07 4.01 -8.86
C GLN A 147 3.93 2.55 -8.46
N SER A 148 3.25 1.73 -9.26
CA SER A 148 3.23 0.28 -9.09
C SER A 148 4.57 -0.36 -9.52
N GLY A 149 4.89 -1.52 -8.97
CA GLY A 149 6.02 -2.34 -9.43
C GLY A 149 5.82 -2.81 -10.88
N LEU A 150 4.83 -3.69 -11.07
CA LEU A 150 4.31 -4.07 -12.39
C LEU A 150 2.86 -3.60 -12.54
N PRO A 151 2.33 -3.54 -13.76
CA PRO A 151 0.92 -3.24 -13.98
C PRO A 151 0.01 -4.18 -13.17
N GLY A 152 -0.96 -3.60 -12.48
CA GLY A 152 -1.90 -4.34 -11.63
C GLY A 152 -1.39 -4.79 -10.26
N GLN A 153 -0.09 -4.72 -9.96
CA GLN A 153 0.44 -5.04 -8.63
C GLN A 153 0.16 -3.94 -7.60
N VAL A 154 0.04 -4.35 -6.33
CA VAL A 154 -0.16 -3.45 -5.17
C VAL A 154 1.16 -2.90 -4.62
N SER A 155 2.30 -3.50 -4.97
CA SER A 155 3.61 -3.01 -4.59
C SER A 155 3.80 -1.56 -5.03
N MET A 156 4.41 -0.75 -4.16
CA MET A 156 4.56 0.69 -4.40
C MET A 156 6.02 1.12 -4.39
N SER A 157 6.39 1.92 -5.39
CA SER A 157 7.58 2.76 -5.39
C SER A 157 7.15 4.20 -5.22
N VAL A 158 7.54 4.82 -4.13
CA VAL A 158 7.16 6.20 -3.82
C VAL A 158 8.38 7.10 -3.98
N ARG A 159 8.27 8.13 -4.84
CA ARG A 159 9.36 9.10 -5.12
C ARG A 159 10.70 8.41 -5.41
N GLY A 160 10.67 7.38 -6.27
CA GLY A 160 11.87 6.65 -6.72
C GLY A 160 12.54 5.77 -5.67
N GLY A 161 11.87 5.49 -4.56
CA GLY A 161 12.30 4.51 -3.57
C GLY A 161 12.05 3.07 -4.01
N ASN A 162 12.72 2.12 -3.36
CA ASN A 162 12.46 0.70 -3.55
C ASN A 162 11.19 0.27 -2.79
N ILE A 163 10.64 -0.88 -3.13
CA ILE A 163 9.40 -1.41 -2.53
C ILE A 163 9.53 -1.62 -1.02
N ASP A 164 10.69 -2.09 -0.54
CA ASP A 164 10.98 -2.30 0.88
C ASP A 164 11.23 -1.02 1.68
N GLN A 165 11.33 0.13 1.00
CA GLN A 165 11.54 1.44 1.63
C GLN A 165 10.23 2.07 2.11
N ASN A 166 9.10 1.41 1.96
CA ASN A 166 7.81 1.85 2.49
C ASN A 166 7.55 1.21 3.86
N LEU A 167 7.07 2.00 4.81
CA LEU A 167 6.65 1.52 6.13
C LEU A 167 5.17 1.21 6.09
N TYR A 168 4.82 -0.07 6.24
CA TYR A 168 3.43 -0.51 6.34
C TYR A 168 3.10 -0.84 7.78
N LEU A 169 2.10 -0.17 8.33
CA LEU A 169 1.64 -0.38 9.69
C LEU A 169 0.17 -0.79 9.70
N LEU A 170 -0.14 -1.80 10.49
CA LEU A 170 -1.51 -2.19 10.83
C LEU A 170 -1.74 -1.90 12.32
N ASP A 171 -2.63 -0.94 12.63
CA ASP A 171 -2.88 -0.42 13.98
C ASP A 171 -1.61 0.06 14.72
N GLY A 172 -0.56 0.47 13.97
CA GLY A 172 0.71 0.98 14.51
C GLY A 172 1.80 -0.06 14.68
N VAL A 173 1.58 -1.33 14.31
CA VAL A 173 2.58 -2.39 14.31
C VAL A 173 3.03 -2.69 12.88
N LEU A 174 4.34 -2.87 12.68
CA LEU A 174 4.94 -3.15 11.39
C LEU A 174 4.39 -4.47 10.80
N LEU A 175 4.03 -4.44 9.52
CA LEU A 175 3.64 -5.59 8.74
C LEU A 175 4.65 -5.79 7.60
N TYR A 176 5.26 -6.98 7.54
CA TYR A 176 6.11 -7.38 6.42
C TYR A 176 5.23 -7.85 5.28
N ASN A 177 5.69 -8.13 4.14
CA ASN A 177 4.95 -8.66 3.00
C ASN A 177 3.42 -8.40 3.04
N VAL A 178 3.05 -7.24 2.54
CA VAL A 178 1.64 -6.77 2.49
C VAL A 178 0.93 -7.16 1.19
N GLU A 179 1.46 -8.14 0.48
CA GLU A 179 1.08 -8.52 -0.88
C GLU A 179 0.60 -9.97 -0.90
N HIS A 180 -0.52 -10.22 -1.59
CA HIS A 180 -1.07 -11.53 -1.90
C HIS A 180 -1.06 -11.80 -3.40
N VAL A 181 -1.17 -13.09 -3.80
CA VAL A 181 -1.27 -13.52 -5.21
C VAL A 181 -0.16 -12.89 -6.05
N LEU A 182 1.11 -13.14 -5.67
CA LEU A 182 2.29 -12.61 -6.37
C LEU A 182 2.32 -11.07 -6.49
N GLY A 183 1.66 -10.38 -5.56
CA GLY A 183 1.61 -8.93 -5.52
C GLY A 183 0.37 -8.29 -6.15
N PHE A 184 -0.64 -9.04 -6.52
CA PHE A 184 -1.85 -8.49 -7.18
C PHE A 184 -2.95 -8.06 -6.22
N GLU A 185 -2.93 -8.48 -4.97
CA GLU A 185 -3.86 -8.06 -3.92
C GLU A 185 -3.10 -7.65 -2.66
N SER A 186 -3.68 -6.73 -1.86
CA SER A 186 -3.07 -6.33 -0.58
C SER A 186 -3.64 -7.11 0.60
N ALA A 187 -2.82 -7.21 1.66
CA ALA A 187 -3.19 -7.81 2.94
C ALA A 187 -4.22 -6.98 3.72
N PHE A 188 -4.55 -5.77 3.27
CA PHE A 188 -5.46 -4.87 3.96
C PHE A 188 -6.89 -5.05 3.45
N MET A 189 -7.73 -5.71 4.26
CA MET A 189 -9.16 -5.89 3.96
C MET A 189 -9.93 -4.57 4.15
N PRO A 190 -10.56 -4.00 3.11
CA PRO A 190 -11.28 -2.72 3.23
C PRO A 190 -12.39 -2.72 4.27
N ASP A 191 -13.10 -3.84 4.45
CA ASP A 191 -14.18 -3.96 5.45
C ASP A 191 -13.68 -3.83 6.89
N ALA A 192 -12.42 -4.23 7.16
CA ALA A 192 -11.78 -4.08 8.46
C ALA A 192 -11.15 -2.70 8.65
N VAL A 193 -10.94 -1.92 7.57
CA VAL A 193 -10.23 -0.64 7.62
C VAL A 193 -11.18 0.49 8.00
N LYS A 194 -10.73 1.37 8.88
CA LYS A 194 -11.40 2.63 9.24
C LYS A 194 -10.92 3.77 8.34
N HIS A 195 -9.61 3.97 8.27
CA HIS A 195 -8.94 4.93 7.40
C HIS A 195 -7.46 4.56 7.20
N VAL A 196 -6.84 5.19 6.23
CA VAL A 196 -5.43 5.04 5.93
C VAL A 196 -4.77 6.41 5.93
N ASN A 197 -3.71 6.57 6.73
CA ASN A 197 -2.85 7.73 6.67
C ASN A 197 -1.65 7.39 5.79
N PHE A 198 -1.49 8.13 4.72
CA PHE A 198 -0.40 7.98 3.78
C PHE A 198 0.51 9.20 3.82
N TYR A 199 1.81 8.98 3.94
CA TYR A 199 2.84 10.00 3.95
C TYR A 199 3.84 9.71 2.83
N SER A 200 3.94 10.58 1.83
CA SER A 200 4.93 10.52 0.76
C SER A 200 6.15 11.42 1.00
N GLY A 201 6.10 12.21 2.07
CA GLY A 201 7.13 13.15 2.50
C GLY A 201 6.73 13.85 3.79
N GLY A 202 7.60 14.64 4.40
CA GLY A 202 7.28 15.36 5.63
C GLY A 202 6.77 14.47 6.77
N PHE A 203 7.40 13.30 6.96
CA PHE A 203 6.91 12.30 7.91
C PHE A 203 6.93 12.83 9.35
N PRO A 204 5.88 12.59 10.15
CA PRO A 204 5.93 12.80 11.59
C PRO A 204 7.10 12.06 12.24
N SER A 205 7.72 12.67 13.26
CA SER A 205 8.94 12.13 13.89
C SER A 205 8.75 10.80 14.61
N ARG A 206 7.51 10.42 14.90
CA ARG A 206 7.18 9.10 15.45
C ARG A 206 7.47 7.94 14.49
N TYR A 207 7.50 8.16 13.17
CA TYR A 207 7.79 7.12 12.20
C TYR A 207 9.27 7.10 11.83
N GLY A 208 9.86 5.92 11.69
CA GLY A 208 11.26 5.72 11.30
C GLY A 208 11.50 4.36 10.68
N GLY A 209 12.76 4.03 10.40
CA GLY A 209 13.17 2.72 9.92
C GLY A 209 12.89 2.44 8.44
N ARG A 210 12.37 3.43 7.67
CA ARG A 210 12.14 3.33 6.21
C ARG A 210 12.38 4.67 5.53
N LEU A 211 12.65 4.65 4.20
CA LEU A 211 13.16 5.81 3.45
C LEU A 211 12.17 6.47 2.50
N SER A 212 10.99 5.87 2.23
CA SER A 212 10.20 6.30 1.07
C SER A 212 8.81 6.79 1.41
N SER A 213 8.02 6.00 2.09
CA SER A 213 6.68 6.39 2.52
C SER A 213 6.26 5.70 3.81
N VAL A 214 5.19 6.20 4.40
CA VAL A 214 4.50 5.53 5.52
C VAL A 214 3.05 5.30 5.14
N VAL A 215 2.57 4.09 5.31
CA VAL A 215 1.18 3.66 5.16
C VAL A 215 0.70 3.17 6.52
N ASP A 216 0.00 4.00 7.26
CA ASP A 216 -0.55 3.66 8.58
C ASP A 216 -2.04 3.33 8.43
N VAL A 217 -2.34 2.03 8.42
CA VAL A 217 -3.70 1.50 8.28
C VAL A 217 -4.30 1.32 9.66
N ARG A 218 -5.44 1.98 9.89
CA ARG A 218 -6.20 1.84 11.13
C ARG A 218 -7.44 1.00 10.88
N THR A 219 -7.60 -0.05 11.70
CA THR A 219 -8.77 -0.91 11.63
C THR A 219 -9.93 -0.33 12.43
N ARG A 220 -11.15 -0.75 12.06
CA ARG A 220 -12.38 -0.37 12.75
C ARG A 220 -12.38 -0.91 14.19
N ASP A 221 -13.05 -0.22 15.09
CA ASP A 221 -13.09 -0.57 16.51
C ASP A 221 -14.31 -1.40 16.88
N GLY A 222 -15.22 -1.63 15.91
CA GLY A 222 -16.54 -2.25 16.14
C GLY A 222 -17.55 -1.25 16.73
N ASP A 223 -18.84 -1.51 16.49
CA ASP A 223 -19.93 -0.68 17.03
C ASP A 223 -20.26 -1.10 18.45
N LEU A 224 -20.44 -0.11 19.37
CA LEU A 224 -20.76 -0.34 20.78
C LEU A 224 -22.25 -0.57 21.03
N ARG A 225 -23.14 -0.38 20.03
CA ARG A 225 -24.60 -0.36 20.22
C ARG A 225 -25.37 -1.25 19.27
N HIS A 226 -24.88 -1.38 18.02
CA HIS A 226 -25.59 -2.10 16.97
C HIS A 226 -24.70 -3.16 16.34
N TYR A 227 -25.31 -4.21 15.82
CA TYR A 227 -24.62 -5.18 14.99
C TYR A 227 -24.69 -4.76 13.53
N HIS A 228 -23.57 -4.84 12.87
CA HIS A 228 -23.42 -4.61 11.45
C HIS A 228 -22.61 -5.73 10.82
N GLY A 229 -22.88 -6.01 9.58
CA GLY A 229 -22.08 -6.99 8.86
C GLY A 229 -22.06 -6.72 7.37
N THR A 230 -21.04 -7.24 6.74
CA THR A 230 -20.85 -7.23 5.27
C THR A 230 -20.51 -8.63 4.85
N PHE A 231 -21.13 -9.09 3.79
CA PHE A 231 -20.81 -10.33 3.10
C PHE A 231 -20.66 -10.04 1.62
N SER A 232 -19.58 -10.49 1.01
CA SER A 232 -19.32 -10.27 -0.41
C SER A 232 -18.80 -11.54 -1.08
N ILE A 233 -19.25 -11.79 -2.30
CA ILE A 233 -18.76 -12.83 -3.20
C ILE A 233 -18.36 -12.15 -4.49
N GLY A 234 -17.08 -12.22 -4.82
CA GLY A 234 -16.49 -11.70 -6.06
C GLY A 234 -15.99 -12.81 -6.96
N ALA A 235 -15.40 -12.44 -8.10
CA ALA A 235 -14.79 -13.39 -9.01
C ALA A 235 -13.51 -14.01 -8.45
N LEU A 236 -12.74 -13.25 -7.67
CA LEU A 236 -11.44 -13.65 -7.13
C LEU A 236 -11.52 -14.19 -5.70
N SER A 237 -12.34 -13.55 -4.85
CA SER A 237 -12.42 -13.88 -3.43
C SER A 237 -13.83 -13.70 -2.86
N SER A 238 -14.04 -14.27 -1.69
CA SER A 238 -15.18 -13.97 -0.82
C SER A 238 -14.70 -13.43 0.49
N HIS A 239 -15.43 -12.47 1.04
CA HIS A 239 -15.13 -11.90 2.34
C HIS A 239 -16.38 -11.65 3.16
N PHE A 240 -16.23 -11.69 4.46
CA PHE A 240 -17.26 -11.29 5.39
C PHE A 240 -16.67 -10.48 6.54
N SER A 241 -17.47 -9.59 7.10
CA SER A 241 -17.15 -8.82 8.27
C SER A 241 -18.37 -8.70 9.16
N VAL A 242 -18.20 -8.87 10.46
CA VAL A 242 -19.23 -8.71 11.47
C VAL A 242 -18.67 -7.90 12.62
N GLU A 243 -19.41 -6.88 13.05
CA GLU A 243 -19.09 -6.06 14.20
C GLU A 243 -20.30 -5.80 15.08
N GLY A 244 -20.08 -5.52 16.36
CA GLY A 244 -21.15 -5.18 17.29
C GLY A 244 -20.71 -5.18 18.74
N PRO A 245 -21.68 -4.93 19.68
CA PRO A 245 -21.41 -4.92 21.09
C PRO A 245 -21.28 -6.34 21.67
N LEU A 246 -20.20 -6.60 22.43
CA LEU A 246 -20.14 -7.71 23.40
C LEU A 246 -20.76 -7.27 24.73
N TRP A 247 -20.49 -6.04 25.11
CA TRP A 247 -21.12 -5.40 26.27
C TRP A 247 -21.48 -3.96 25.88
N ARG A 248 -22.77 -3.72 25.75
CA ARG A 248 -23.30 -2.46 25.21
C ARG A 248 -22.68 -1.25 25.90
N ASP A 249 -22.30 -0.24 25.08
CA ASP A 249 -21.63 1.01 25.48
C ASP A 249 -20.24 0.85 26.13
N ARG A 250 -19.73 -0.41 26.30
CA ARG A 250 -18.42 -0.65 26.90
C ARG A 250 -17.47 -1.49 26.06
N THR A 251 -17.96 -2.57 25.47
CA THR A 251 -17.11 -3.51 24.72
C THR A 251 -17.70 -3.76 23.36
N SER A 252 -16.91 -3.54 22.33
CA SER A 252 -17.25 -3.91 20.96
C SER A 252 -16.23 -4.88 20.39
N PHE A 253 -16.64 -5.57 19.33
CA PHE A 253 -15.77 -6.42 18.54
C PHE A 253 -15.99 -6.19 17.04
N ILE A 254 -14.99 -6.53 16.26
CA ILE A 254 -15.08 -6.74 14.82
C ILE A 254 -14.27 -7.98 14.45
N VAL A 255 -14.83 -8.82 13.58
CA VAL A 255 -14.15 -9.95 12.97
C VAL A 255 -14.39 -9.87 11.46
N SER A 256 -13.32 -9.92 10.70
CA SER A 256 -13.36 -9.90 9.24
C SER A 256 -12.50 -11.02 8.69
N ALA A 257 -12.99 -11.76 7.71
CA ALA A 257 -12.25 -12.82 7.05
C ALA A 257 -12.43 -12.75 5.54
N ARG A 258 -11.38 -13.13 4.81
CA ARG A 258 -11.34 -13.20 3.34
C ARG A 258 -10.60 -14.47 2.92
N ARG A 259 -11.06 -15.10 1.83
CA ARG A 259 -10.37 -16.19 1.15
C ARG A 259 -10.54 -16.05 -0.35
N SER A 260 -9.46 -16.21 -1.09
CA SER A 260 -9.48 -16.32 -2.55
C SER A 260 -9.67 -17.76 -2.99
N TYR A 261 -10.10 -17.92 -4.24
CA TYR A 261 -10.29 -19.21 -4.92
C TYR A 261 -9.90 -19.13 -6.40
N ALA A 262 -8.81 -18.39 -6.68
CA ALA A 262 -8.26 -18.24 -8.03
C ALA A 262 -7.85 -19.57 -8.66
N ASP A 263 -7.45 -20.54 -7.84
CA ASP A 263 -7.10 -21.91 -8.21
C ASP A 263 -8.15 -22.58 -9.10
N TRP A 264 -9.42 -22.61 -8.68
CA TRP A 264 -10.46 -23.27 -9.48
C TRP A 264 -10.68 -22.59 -10.84
N MET A 265 -10.57 -21.28 -10.94
CA MET A 265 -10.70 -20.56 -12.21
C MET A 265 -9.53 -20.89 -13.13
N ILE A 266 -8.31 -20.89 -12.59
CA ILE A 266 -7.10 -21.17 -13.36
C ILE A 266 -7.13 -22.61 -13.85
N ASN A 267 -7.45 -23.58 -12.99
CA ASN A 267 -7.55 -25.00 -13.35
C ASN A 267 -8.68 -25.23 -14.37
N ALA A 268 -9.84 -24.60 -14.21
CA ALA A 268 -10.93 -24.68 -15.19
C ALA A 268 -10.57 -24.05 -16.55
N PHE A 269 -9.71 -23.04 -16.56
CA PHE A 269 -9.22 -22.45 -17.80
C PHE A 269 -8.25 -23.42 -18.52
N TYR A 270 -7.24 -23.94 -17.80
CA TYR A 270 -6.25 -24.84 -18.40
C TYR A 270 -6.86 -26.15 -18.89
N SER A 271 -7.78 -26.75 -18.15
CA SER A 271 -8.45 -28.01 -18.54
C SER A 271 -9.25 -27.92 -19.84
N ASN A 272 -9.58 -26.72 -20.31
CA ASN A 272 -10.35 -26.50 -21.53
C ASN A 272 -9.54 -26.09 -22.76
N PHE A 273 -8.25 -25.73 -22.61
CA PHE A 273 -7.50 -25.11 -23.70
C PHE A 273 -6.24 -25.84 -24.16
N ASP A 274 -5.70 -26.79 -23.39
CA ASP A 274 -4.46 -27.45 -23.79
C ASP A 274 -4.39 -28.89 -23.28
N SER A 275 -4.30 -29.87 -24.19
CA SER A 275 -4.23 -31.30 -23.88
C SER A 275 -2.86 -31.74 -23.39
N ASP A 276 -1.80 -30.90 -23.58
CA ASP A 276 -0.42 -31.23 -23.17
C ASP A 276 -0.14 -30.84 -21.72
N ILE A 277 -1.12 -30.19 -21.04
CA ILE A 277 -1.01 -29.70 -19.65
C ILE A 277 -1.97 -30.47 -18.71
N ASP A 278 -2.62 -31.52 -19.20
CA ASP A 278 -3.64 -32.28 -18.45
C ASP A 278 -3.17 -32.84 -17.10
N ASP A 279 -1.85 -32.99 -16.88
CA ASP A 279 -1.26 -33.53 -15.65
C ASP A 279 -0.70 -32.44 -14.73
N MET A 280 -0.96 -31.15 -15.01
CA MET A 280 -0.54 -30.03 -14.16
C MET A 280 -1.68 -29.58 -13.25
N HIS A 281 -1.47 -29.67 -11.94
CA HIS A 281 -2.38 -29.13 -10.95
C HIS A 281 -1.77 -27.86 -10.32
N LEU A 282 -2.58 -26.80 -10.21
CA LEU A 282 -2.18 -25.51 -9.63
C LEU A 282 -3.17 -25.09 -8.56
N ASP A 283 -2.71 -25.03 -7.32
CA ASP A 283 -3.45 -24.42 -6.21
C ASP A 283 -2.84 -23.05 -5.86
N LEU A 284 -3.62 -22.00 -6.10
CA LEU A 284 -3.22 -20.62 -5.75
C LEU A 284 -4.32 -19.97 -4.93
N TYR A 285 -4.07 -19.81 -3.65
CA TYR A 285 -5.01 -19.15 -2.75
C TYR A 285 -4.32 -18.33 -1.69
N PHE A 286 -5.06 -17.37 -1.17
CA PHE A 286 -4.71 -16.64 0.05
C PHE A 286 -5.91 -16.55 0.98
N TYR A 287 -5.64 -16.27 2.24
CA TYR A 287 -6.66 -15.90 3.22
C TYR A 287 -6.14 -14.86 4.20
N ASP A 288 -7.08 -14.07 4.70
CA ASP A 288 -6.88 -13.09 5.76
C ASP A 288 -7.92 -13.27 6.87
N LEU A 289 -7.50 -13.07 8.10
CA LEU A 289 -8.37 -12.99 9.27
C LEU A 289 -7.95 -11.80 10.12
N ASN A 290 -8.86 -10.87 10.34
CA ASN A 290 -8.73 -9.77 11.28
C ASN A 290 -9.73 -9.95 12.42
N ALA A 291 -9.29 -9.72 13.65
CA ALA A 291 -10.18 -9.67 14.81
C ALA A 291 -9.71 -8.56 15.75
N LYS A 292 -10.63 -7.76 16.25
CA LYS A 292 -10.33 -6.70 17.21
C LYS A 292 -11.42 -6.63 18.27
N VAL A 293 -10.99 -6.44 19.49
CA VAL A 293 -11.87 -6.17 20.65
C VAL A 293 -11.44 -4.85 21.25
N ASN A 294 -12.41 -4.01 21.52
CA ASN A 294 -12.25 -2.71 22.15
C ASN A 294 -13.02 -2.69 23.47
N HIS A 295 -12.36 -2.37 24.58
CA HIS A 295 -12.99 -2.27 25.89
C HIS A 295 -12.72 -0.91 26.53
N ARG A 296 -13.79 -0.24 26.93
CA ARG A 296 -13.76 1.03 27.67
C ARG A 296 -13.94 0.76 29.17
N PHE A 297 -12.84 0.82 29.92
CA PHE A 297 -12.88 0.69 31.39
C PHE A 297 -13.51 1.91 32.05
N SER A 298 -13.11 3.09 31.55
CA SER A 298 -13.59 4.39 32.04
C SER A 298 -13.63 5.40 30.87
N ASP A 299 -14.04 6.63 31.14
CA ASP A 299 -13.95 7.72 30.16
C ASP A 299 -12.48 8.11 29.85
N ARG A 300 -11.54 7.66 30.69
CA ARG A 300 -10.10 7.96 30.56
C ARG A 300 -9.28 6.76 30.07
N ASP A 301 -9.82 5.55 30.16
CA ASP A 301 -9.08 4.32 29.89
C ASP A 301 -9.79 3.44 28.89
N ARG A 302 -9.09 3.12 27.82
CA ARG A 302 -9.56 2.24 26.75
C ARG A 302 -8.46 1.28 26.32
N LEU A 303 -8.81 0.00 26.21
CA LEU A 303 -7.93 -1.07 25.75
C LEU A 303 -8.42 -1.62 24.41
N PHE A 304 -7.51 -1.78 23.47
CA PHE A 304 -7.73 -2.45 22.20
C PHE A 304 -6.85 -3.68 22.12
N LEU A 305 -7.43 -4.80 21.76
CA LEU A 305 -6.71 -6.04 21.44
C LEU A 305 -7.03 -6.41 20.01
N SER A 306 -6.00 -6.58 19.19
CA SER A 306 -6.15 -6.89 17.77
C SER A 306 -5.31 -8.12 17.40
N PHE A 307 -5.83 -8.88 16.45
CA PHE A 307 -5.20 -10.04 15.87
C PHE A 307 -5.32 -9.96 14.34
N TYR A 308 -4.24 -10.25 13.64
CA TYR A 308 -4.25 -10.44 12.19
C TYR A 308 -3.48 -11.71 11.83
N LYS A 309 -4.01 -12.46 10.86
CA LYS A 309 -3.32 -13.58 10.21
C LYS A 309 -3.62 -13.55 8.73
N GLY A 310 -2.57 -13.45 7.91
CA GLY A 310 -2.63 -13.58 6.45
C GLY A 310 -1.68 -14.66 5.98
N ARG A 311 -2.06 -15.40 4.93
CA ARG A 311 -1.23 -16.41 4.30
C ARG A 311 -1.52 -16.50 2.81
N ASP A 312 -0.46 -16.61 2.03
CA ASP A 312 -0.45 -17.06 0.63
C ASP A 312 0.03 -18.49 0.53
N ALA A 313 -0.53 -19.23 -0.39
CA ALA A 313 -0.08 -20.56 -0.78
C ALA A 313 -0.16 -20.71 -2.31
N LEU A 314 0.93 -21.17 -2.90
CA LEU A 314 1.03 -21.62 -4.28
C LEU A 314 1.60 -23.03 -4.26
N GLU A 315 0.80 -24.00 -4.66
CA GLU A 315 1.24 -25.37 -4.81
C GLU A 315 1.06 -25.77 -6.29
N THR A 316 2.12 -26.27 -6.89
CA THR A 316 2.08 -26.82 -8.24
C THR A 316 2.53 -28.25 -8.19
N SER A 317 1.80 -29.14 -8.85
CA SER A 317 2.22 -30.51 -9.10
C SER A 317 2.07 -30.83 -10.58
N GLN A 318 3.04 -31.55 -11.10
CA GLN A 318 3.04 -32.04 -12.48
C GLN A 318 3.47 -33.49 -12.48
N GLU A 319 2.70 -34.31 -13.14
CA GLU A 319 3.06 -35.69 -13.44
C GLU A 319 3.46 -35.79 -14.91
N THR A 320 4.53 -36.49 -15.19
CA THR A 320 5.00 -36.77 -16.55
C THR A 320 5.16 -38.27 -16.72
N GLY A 321 4.72 -38.82 -17.82
CA GLY A 321 4.88 -40.24 -18.13
C GLY A 321 5.17 -40.45 -19.59
N ASP A 322 6.14 -41.25 -19.93
CA ASP A 322 6.44 -41.70 -21.28
C ASP A 322 6.58 -43.23 -21.31
N ARG A 323 5.85 -43.84 -22.21
CA ARG A 323 5.95 -45.29 -22.44
C ARG A 323 6.35 -45.54 -23.87
N GLN A 324 7.49 -46.19 -24.02
CA GLN A 324 8.05 -46.54 -25.32
C GLN A 324 8.15 -48.05 -25.48
N GLU A 325 7.75 -48.54 -26.65
CA GLU A 325 7.88 -49.92 -27.04
C GLU A 325 8.98 -50.04 -28.09
N TYR A 326 10.00 -50.78 -27.75
CA TYR A 326 11.12 -51.08 -28.65
C TYR A 326 11.02 -52.51 -29.11
N ALA A 327 11.09 -52.77 -30.41
CA ALA A 327 11.25 -54.06 -31.02
C ALA A 327 12.68 -54.19 -31.59
N PRO A 328 13.69 -54.51 -30.76
CA PRO A 328 15.06 -54.65 -31.22
C PRO A 328 15.24 -55.94 -32.00
N GLY A 329 14.94 -55.95 -33.32
CA GLY A 329 15.16 -57.07 -34.19
C GLY A 329 14.14 -58.19 -34.09
N MET A 330 13.94 -58.93 -35.18
CA MET A 330 12.89 -59.97 -35.39
C MET A 330 13.00 -61.23 -34.46
N MET A 331 13.89 -61.24 -33.45
CA MET A 331 14.12 -62.41 -32.57
C MET A 331 14.17 -62.15 -31.07
N LEU A 332 14.09 -60.92 -30.62
CA LEU A 332 14.27 -60.58 -29.20
C LEU A 332 13.06 -59.85 -28.64
N GLY A 333 11.92 -60.39 -28.54
CA GLY A 333 10.75 -59.83 -27.86
C GLY A 333 10.57 -58.30 -27.80
N ILE A 334 9.39 -57.82 -27.65
CA ILE A 334 9.11 -56.38 -27.41
C ILE A 334 9.62 -55.99 -26.05
N THR A 335 10.50 -55.00 -25.95
CA THR A 335 10.93 -54.38 -24.67
C THR A 335 10.13 -53.10 -24.45
N THR A 336 9.43 -53.00 -23.33
CA THR A 336 8.72 -51.82 -22.91
C THR A 336 9.60 -51.01 -21.95
N SER A 337 9.71 -49.73 -22.20
CA SER A 337 10.30 -48.77 -21.25
C SER A 337 9.22 -47.79 -20.83
N GLU A 338 9.06 -47.57 -19.55
CA GLU A 338 8.12 -46.61 -18.98
C GLU A 338 8.88 -45.71 -18.00
N ASP A 339 8.84 -44.42 -18.23
CA ASP A 339 9.40 -43.41 -17.35
C ASP A 339 8.28 -42.58 -16.75
N LYS A 340 8.27 -42.39 -15.43
CA LYS A 340 7.33 -41.51 -14.70
C LYS A 340 8.09 -40.51 -13.87
N GLY A 341 7.74 -39.25 -14.04
CA GLY A 341 8.24 -38.15 -13.23
C GLY A 341 7.10 -37.48 -12.46
N SER A 342 7.40 -36.97 -11.30
CA SER A 342 6.52 -36.08 -10.57
C SER A 342 7.30 -34.94 -9.98
N ASN A 343 6.85 -33.71 -10.23
CA ASN A 343 7.43 -32.50 -9.65
C ASN A 343 6.37 -31.83 -8.81
N THR A 344 6.73 -31.43 -7.59
CA THR A 344 5.87 -30.58 -6.75
C THR A 344 6.63 -29.38 -6.25
N GLN A 345 5.95 -28.23 -6.25
CA GLN A 345 6.48 -27.01 -5.64
C GLN A 345 5.43 -26.43 -4.71
N ASP A 346 5.78 -26.25 -3.44
CA ASP A 346 4.98 -25.62 -2.39
C ASP A 346 5.67 -24.31 -1.98
N ILE A 347 5.02 -23.20 -2.23
CA ILE A 347 5.46 -21.87 -1.87
C ILE A 347 4.42 -21.26 -0.96
N SER A 348 4.81 -20.85 0.22
CA SER A 348 3.91 -20.15 1.11
C SER A 348 4.59 -19.01 1.85
N SER A 349 3.84 -17.94 2.09
CA SER A 349 4.27 -16.81 2.92
C SER A 349 3.13 -16.26 3.73
N GLY A 350 3.42 -15.60 4.84
CA GLY A 350 2.37 -14.98 5.63
C GLY A 350 2.84 -14.30 6.90
N ASN A 351 1.92 -13.51 7.47
CA ASN A 351 2.12 -12.80 8.72
C ASN A 351 1.14 -13.28 9.79
N ILE A 352 1.58 -13.23 11.04
CA ILE A 352 0.72 -13.32 12.22
C ILE A 352 1.07 -12.13 13.11
N LEU A 353 0.06 -11.31 13.45
CA LEU A 353 0.25 -10.12 14.25
C LEU A 353 -0.70 -10.13 15.45
N TYR A 354 -0.14 -9.86 16.61
CA TYR A 354 -0.85 -9.59 17.86
C TYR A 354 -0.55 -8.17 18.30
N HIS A 355 -1.57 -7.44 18.69
CA HIS A 355 -1.45 -6.05 19.07
C HIS A 355 -2.30 -5.74 20.29
N ALA A 356 -1.74 -5.04 21.27
CA ALA A 356 -2.43 -4.48 22.40
C ALA A 356 -2.13 -2.98 22.50
N ARG A 357 -3.15 -2.15 22.59
CA ARG A 357 -3.00 -0.71 22.77
C ARG A 357 -3.85 -0.23 23.94
N TRP A 358 -3.23 0.46 24.86
CA TRP A 358 -3.90 1.13 25.96
C TRP A 358 -3.82 2.64 25.82
N ASN A 359 -4.99 3.27 25.76
CA ASN A 359 -5.14 4.71 25.70
C ASN A 359 -5.48 5.23 27.08
N HIS A 360 -4.75 6.26 27.55
CA HIS A 360 -5.02 6.90 28.82
C HIS A 360 -5.07 8.42 28.69
N ILE A 361 -6.14 9.03 29.22
CA ILE A 361 -6.35 10.48 29.26
C ILE A 361 -5.97 10.99 30.66
N PHE A 362 -4.78 11.57 30.80
CA PHE A 362 -4.35 12.20 32.05
C PHE A 362 -5.12 13.48 32.35
N SER A 363 -5.31 14.29 31.31
CA SER A 363 -6.02 15.56 31.40
C SER A 363 -6.60 15.92 30.01
N PRO A 364 -7.45 16.94 29.89
CA PRO A 364 -7.92 17.43 28.58
C PRO A 364 -6.78 17.89 27.64
N ARG A 365 -5.58 18.05 28.14
CA ARG A 365 -4.41 18.52 27.38
C ARG A 365 -3.32 17.48 27.20
N LEU A 366 -3.40 16.36 27.93
CA LEU A 366 -2.37 15.31 27.89
C LEU A 366 -3.01 13.95 27.75
N PHE A 367 -2.63 13.28 26.67
CA PHE A 367 -3.09 11.95 26.30
C PHE A 367 -1.88 11.04 26.06
N SER A 368 -2.00 9.74 26.34
CA SER A 368 -0.96 8.76 26.03
C SER A 368 -1.52 7.50 25.38
N ASN A 369 -0.67 6.89 24.56
CA ASN A 369 -0.84 5.56 24.01
C ASN A 369 0.33 4.68 24.40
N LEU A 370 0.07 3.55 25.03
CA LEU A 370 1.00 2.44 25.15
C LEU A 370 0.62 1.37 24.14
N THR A 371 1.52 1.05 23.23
CA THR A 371 1.31 0.01 22.20
C THR A 371 2.32 -1.11 22.39
N LEU A 372 1.83 -2.35 22.43
CA LEU A 372 2.62 -3.57 22.43
C LEU A 372 2.23 -4.37 21.20
N GLY A 373 3.20 -4.83 20.43
CA GLY A 373 2.98 -5.59 19.20
C GLY A 373 3.94 -6.76 19.08
N TYR A 374 3.44 -7.87 18.59
CA TYR A 374 4.26 -8.99 18.12
C TYR A 374 3.86 -9.30 16.69
N ASN A 375 4.81 -9.30 15.78
CA ASN A 375 4.61 -9.68 14.39
C ASN A 375 5.57 -10.81 14.03
N GLN A 376 5.05 -11.85 13.40
CA GLN A 376 5.78 -12.96 12.85
C GLN A 376 5.55 -13.02 11.34
N PHE A 377 6.61 -12.90 10.57
CA PHE A 377 6.61 -13.19 9.13
C PHE A 377 7.33 -14.51 8.88
N ARG A 378 6.75 -15.38 8.06
CA ARG A 378 7.34 -16.63 7.60
C ARG A 378 7.17 -16.79 6.11
N GLN A 379 8.20 -17.36 5.51
CA GLN A 379 8.24 -17.75 4.11
C GLN A 379 8.82 -19.16 3.99
N ARG A 380 8.19 -19.97 3.13
CA ARG A 380 8.61 -21.33 2.82
C ARG A 380 8.59 -21.53 1.31
N ASN A 381 9.61 -22.19 0.80
CA ASN A 381 9.67 -22.73 -0.55
C ASN A 381 10.18 -24.16 -0.48
N GLU A 382 9.38 -25.10 -0.96
CA GLU A 382 9.71 -26.51 -0.99
C GLU A 382 9.52 -27.02 -2.42
N PHE A 383 10.55 -27.66 -2.93
CA PHE A 383 10.55 -28.31 -4.23
C PHE A 383 10.86 -29.79 -4.04
N SER A 384 10.10 -30.68 -4.66
CA SER A 384 10.43 -32.08 -4.73
C SER A 384 10.22 -32.61 -6.13
N GLU A 385 11.11 -33.53 -6.49
CA GLU A 385 11.11 -34.20 -7.78
C GLU A 385 11.30 -35.71 -7.54
N ARG A 386 10.55 -36.52 -8.22
CA ARG A 386 10.71 -37.97 -8.21
C ARG A 386 10.66 -38.49 -9.64
N ALA A 387 11.68 -39.20 -10.03
CA ALA A 387 11.80 -39.84 -11.33
C ALA A 387 11.94 -41.35 -11.14
N ARG A 388 11.06 -42.13 -11.78
CA ARG A 388 11.08 -43.58 -11.78
C ARG A 388 11.12 -44.11 -13.19
N SER A 389 11.92 -45.14 -13.42
CA SER A 389 11.98 -45.82 -14.71
C SER A 389 11.73 -47.33 -14.55
N TRP A 390 11.02 -47.88 -15.49
CA TRP A 390 10.71 -49.30 -15.59
C TRP A 390 11.12 -49.82 -16.94
N VAL A 391 11.57 -51.09 -16.95
CA VAL A 391 11.84 -51.86 -18.16
C VAL A 391 11.13 -53.18 -18.03
N ASN A 392 10.26 -53.54 -18.93
CA ASN A 392 9.42 -54.74 -18.88
C ASN A 392 8.70 -54.92 -17.55
N ASP A 393 8.04 -53.84 -17.08
CA ASP A 393 7.31 -53.73 -15.83
C ASP A 393 8.18 -53.93 -14.55
N LYS A 394 9.51 -53.99 -14.70
CA LYS A 394 10.44 -54.06 -13.58
C LYS A 394 11.00 -52.66 -13.28
N LEU A 395 10.92 -52.23 -12.02
CA LEU A 395 11.47 -50.93 -11.60
C LEU A 395 13.01 -50.98 -11.68
N MET A 396 13.59 -50.09 -12.47
CA MET A 396 15.03 -50.02 -12.69
C MET A 396 15.69 -48.95 -11.81
N SER A 397 14.98 -47.81 -11.64
CA SER A 397 15.48 -46.75 -10.75
C SER A 397 14.33 -45.96 -10.14
N ASP A 398 14.54 -45.46 -8.91
CA ASP A 398 13.64 -44.51 -8.21
C ASP A 398 14.52 -43.44 -7.57
N ASN A 399 14.51 -42.25 -8.21
CA ASN A 399 15.30 -41.13 -7.79
C ASN A 399 14.37 -40.10 -7.14
N TYR A 400 14.68 -39.66 -5.94
CA TYR A 400 13.93 -38.66 -5.22
C TYR A 400 14.85 -37.51 -4.79
N TYR A 401 14.46 -36.29 -5.15
CA TYR A 401 15.12 -35.06 -4.73
C TYR A 401 14.12 -34.19 -4.01
N LYS A 402 14.49 -33.60 -2.88
CA LYS A 402 13.71 -32.62 -2.16
C LYS A 402 14.60 -31.50 -1.70
N SER A 403 14.20 -30.27 -1.97
CA SER A 403 14.82 -29.06 -1.43
C SER A 403 13.79 -28.25 -0.70
N SER A 404 14.03 -27.88 0.53
CA SER A 404 13.18 -27.00 1.30
C SER A 404 13.98 -25.81 1.84
N TYR A 405 13.39 -24.63 1.70
CA TYR A 405 13.93 -23.36 2.18
C TYR A 405 12.90 -22.67 3.07
N ARG A 406 13.33 -22.18 4.21
CA ARG A 406 12.47 -21.43 5.14
C ARG A 406 13.22 -20.21 5.65
N SER A 407 12.56 -19.06 5.66
CA SER A 407 13.07 -17.82 6.26
C SER A 407 11.97 -17.07 6.98
N GLY A 408 12.36 -16.11 7.80
CA GLY A 408 11.38 -15.29 8.50
C GLY A 408 11.99 -14.21 9.36
N ILE A 409 11.11 -13.42 9.95
CA ILE A 409 11.46 -12.39 10.91
C ILE A 409 10.37 -12.33 11.99
N ASP A 410 10.78 -12.21 13.23
CA ASP A 410 9.92 -12.01 14.38
C ASP A 410 10.23 -10.66 15.02
N ASP A 411 9.21 -9.81 15.19
CA ASP A 411 9.35 -8.51 15.83
C ASP A 411 8.54 -8.45 17.12
N LEU A 412 9.20 -7.98 18.17
CA LEU A 412 8.55 -7.55 19.41
C LEU A 412 8.70 -6.05 19.54
N THR A 413 7.58 -5.32 19.48
CA THR A 413 7.55 -3.85 19.50
C THR A 413 6.86 -3.32 20.76
N ALA A 414 7.44 -2.31 21.39
CA ALA A 414 6.82 -1.52 22.43
C ALA A 414 6.96 -0.03 22.08
N SER A 415 5.88 0.72 22.14
CA SER A 415 5.92 2.19 21.99
C SER A 415 5.06 2.88 23.03
N LEU A 416 5.54 4.01 23.50
CA LEU A 416 4.85 4.90 24.41
C LEU A 416 4.83 6.30 23.80
N ASP A 417 3.65 6.75 23.44
CA ASP A 417 3.43 8.02 22.75
C ASP A 417 2.64 8.96 23.66
N PHE A 418 3.00 10.22 23.68
CA PHE A 418 2.30 11.29 24.37
C PHE A 418 1.89 12.38 23.40
N ASP A 419 0.64 12.81 23.50
CA ASP A 419 0.09 13.98 22.83
C ASP A 419 -0.20 15.05 23.87
N TYR A 420 0.43 16.24 23.75
CA TYR A 420 0.34 17.31 24.71
C TYR A 420 0.03 18.65 24.03
N THR A 421 -1.11 19.22 24.38
CA THR A 421 -1.57 20.52 23.86
C THR A 421 -1.57 21.55 24.99
N PRO A 422 -0.40 22.12 25.37
CA PRO A 422 -0.31 23.12 26.45
C PRO A 422 -1.07 24.39 26.13
N HIS A 423 -1.05 24.78 24.86
CA HIS A 423 -1.64 26.02 24.34
C HIS A 423 -2.19 25.76 22.93
N PRO A 424 -3.22 26.47 22.45
CA PRO A 424 -3.78 26.28 21.09
C PRO A 424 -2.77 26.46 19.94
N HIS A 425 -1.64 27.10 20.18
CA HIS A 425 -0.57 27.27 19.20
C HIS A 425 0.46 26.13 19.18
N HIS A 426 0.47 25.28 20.17
CA HIS A 426 1.43 24.19 20.33
C HIS A 426 0.72 22.86 20.44
N HIS A 427 1.06 21.94 19.56
CA HIS A 427 0.63 20.56 19.66
C HIS A 427 1.86 19.65 19.64
N ILE A 428 2.32 19.30 20.82
CA ILE A 428 3.55 18.55 21.07
C ILE A 428 3.25 17.05 21.04
N LYS A 429 4.03 16.32 20.26
CA LYS A 429 4.04 14.85 20.24
C LYS A 429 5.43 14.37 20.62
N MET A 430 5.51 13.45 21.55
CA MET A 430 6.78 12.87 22.00
C MET A 430 6.59 11.44 22.40
N GLY A 431 7.64 10.65 22.32
CA GLY A 431 7.55 9.25 22.68
C GLY A 431 8.85 8.49 22.59
N ALA A 432 8.76 7.24 22.99
CA ALA A 432 9.84 6.26 22.94
C ALA A 432 9.34 5.00 22.25
N GLN A 433 10.18 4.39 21.44
CA GLN A 433 9.90 3.16 20.71
C GLN A 433 11.08 2.20 20.86
N TYR A 434 10.76 0.92 21.00
CA TYR A 434 11.71 -0.16 21.01
C TYR A 434 11.17 -1.32 20.19
N THR A 435 11.99 -1.84 19.28
CA THR A 435 11.68 -3.04 18.52
C THR A 435 12.86 -4.01 18.58
N MET A 436 12.59 -5.23 19.00
CA MET A 436 13.52 -6.34 18.89
C MET A 436 13.14 -7.14 17.63
N HIS A 437 14.08 -7.26 16.72
CA HIS A 437 13.99 -8.08 15.51
C HIS A 437 14.76 -9.38 15.71
N GLU A 438 14.15 -10.52 15.45
CA GLU A 438 14.81 -11.81 15.31
C GLU A 438 14.75 -12.23 13.84
N PHE A 439 15.88 -12.11 13.16
CA PHE A 439 16.01 -12.57 11.77
C PHE A 439 16.34 -14.06 11.77
N ARG A 440 15.51 -14.82 11.07
CA ARG A 440 15.73 -16.24 10.80
C ARG A 440 16.08 -16.41 9.33
N PRO A 441 17.38 -16.24 8.98
CA PRO A 441 17.75 -16.02 7.60
C PRO A 441 17.57 -17.26 6.73
N GLU A 442 17.76 -18.47 7.28
CA GLU A 442 17.65 -19.69 6.49
C GLU A 442 17.60 -20.95 7.36
N MET A 443 16.65 -21.82 7.00
CA MET A 443 16.70 -23.25 7.31
C MET A 443 16.56 -23.96 5.97
N SER A 444 17.63 -24.59 5.46
CA SER A 444 17.58 -25.35 4.22
C SER A 444 17.81 -26.82 4.47
N GLN A 445 16.99 -27.66 3.85
CA GLN A 445 17.13 -29.09 3.87
C GLN A 445 17.13 -29.61 2.43
N THR A 446 18.13 -30.41 2.10
CA THR A 446 18.17 -31.09 0.81
C THR A 446 18.25 -32.58 1.08
N VAL A 447 17.31 -33.34 0.55
CA VAL A 447 17.25 -34.81 0.63
C VAL A 447 17.42 -35.37 -0.76
N VAL A 448 18.39 -36.28 -0.92
CA VAL A 448 18.61 -37.01 -2.17
C VAL A 448 18.57 -38.49 -1.85
N ARG A 449 17.74 -39.24 -2.56
CA ARG A 449 17.63 -40.70 -2.41
C ARG A 449 17.58 -41.32 -3.80
N ASN A 450 18.52 -42.24 -4.06
CA ASN A 450 18.59 -42.98 -5.30
C ASN A 450 18.55 -44.46 -4.95
N TYR A 451 17.66 -45.21 -5.62
CA TYR A 451 17.47 -46.64 -5.43
C TYR A 451 17.71 -47.35 -6.76
N ASP A 452 18.32 -48.54 -6.68
CA ASP A 452 18.51 -49.44 -7.82
C ASP A 452 17.27 -50.32 -8.06
N GLU A 453 17.42 -51.26 -9.04
CA GLU A 453 16.36 -52.20 -9.41
C GLU A 453 15.96 -53.17 -8.30
N GLN A 454 16.78 -53.38 -7.26
CA GLN A 454 16.47 -54.15 -6.08
C GLN A 454 15.89 -53.32 -4.94
N GLN A 455 15.61 -52.07 -5.17
CA GLN A 455 15.21 -51.07 -4.15
C GLN A 455 16.24 -50.88 -3.03
N GLN A 456 17.51 -51.15 -3.34
CA GLN A 456 18.61 -50.85 -2.43
C GLN A 456 19.05 -49.41 -2.63
N ALA A 457 19.30 -48.72 -1.53
CA ALA A 457 19.72 -47.31 -1.58
C ALA A 457 21.14 -47.22 -2.17
N MET A 458 21.27 -46.74 -3.42
CA MET A 458 22.57 -46.46 -4.03
C MET A 458 23.24 -45.25 -3.40
N SER A 459 22.44 -44.22 -3.09
CA SER A 459 22.91 -43.05 -2.35
C SER A 459 21.76 -42.45 -1.54
N GLN A 460 22.05 -42.04 -0.33
CA GLN A 460 21.15 -41.27 0.50
C GLN A 460 21.94 -40.13 1.14
N GLN A 461 21.51 -38.92 0.87
CA GLN A 461 22.06 -37.72 1.50
C GLN A 461 20.92 -36.92 2.11
N ASP A 462 21.07 -36.50 3.34
CA ASP A 462 20.18 -35.55 4.03
C ASP A 462 21.07 -34.42 4.55
N LEU A 463 21.09 -33.34 3.82
CA LEU A 463 21.87 -32.14 4.14
C LEU A 463 20.96 -31.14 4.81
N HIS A 464 21.16 -30.94 6.10
CA HIS A 464 20.47 -29.93 6.86
C HIS A 464 21.41 -28.76 7.17
N LYS A 465 21.00 -27.54 6.83
CA LYS A 465 21.78 -26.34 7.14
C LYS A 465 20.83 -25.35 7.85
N ASP A 466 21.16 -25.07 9.11
CA ASP A 466 20.56 -24.03 9.88
C ASP A 466 21.52 -22.85 10.02
N ALA A 467 21.09 -21.66 9.65
CA ALA A 467 21.79 -20.46 10.02
C ALA A 467 21.27 -19.97 11.39
N PRO A 468 22.17 -19.53 12.29
CA PRO A 468 21.75 -18.98 13.57
C PRO A 468 20.89 -17.73 13.36
N SER A 469 19.90 -17.55 14.24
CA SER A 469 19.12 -16.31 14.27
C SER A 469 20.04 -15.12 14.59
N THR A 470 19.81 -14.02 13.90
CA THR A 470 20.48 -12.74 14.17
C THR A 470 19.49 -11.80 14.83
N PHE A 471 19.94 -11.12 15.88
CA PHE A 471 19.11 -10.17 16.61
C PHE A 471 19.46 -8.72 16.26
N GLY A 472 18.43 -7.89 16.06
CA GLY A 472 18.55 -6.45 15.91
C GLY A 472 17.70 -5.74 16.96
N HIS A 473 18.26 -4.73 17.59
CA HIS A 473 17.57 -3.90 18.60
C HIS A 473 17.46 -2.48 18.07
N GLU A 474 16.27 -2.05 17.69
CA GLU A 474 15.98 -0.68 17.31
C GLU A 474 15.38 0.07 18.50
N THR A 475 16.00 1.18 18.90
CA THR A 475 15.49 2.06 19.94
C THR A 475 15.39 3.47 19.39
N ALA A 476 14.32 4.18 19.67
CA ALA A 476 14.16 5.55 19.23
C ALA A 476 13.42 6.42 20.25
N LEU A 477 13.85 7.66 20.35
CA LEU A 477 13.16 8.75 21.04
C LEU A 477 12.78 9.80 20.01
N TYR A 478 11.60 10.37 20.13
CA TYR A 478 11.17 11.45 19.25
C TYR A 478 10.47 12.57 19.99
N PHE A 479 10.60 13.75 19.42
CA PHE A 479 9.90 14.96 19.82
C PHE A 479 9.47 15.73 18.57
N GLU A 480 8.26 16.28 18.58
CA GLU A 480 7.67 17.02 17.47
C GLU A 480 6.74 18.09 18.01
N ASP A 481 6.78 19.30 17.48
CA ASP A 481 5.83 20.37 17.81
C ASP A 481 5.17 20.92 16.53
N ASP A 482 3.84 20.85 16.48
CA ASP A 482 3.01 21.50 15.49
C ASP A 482 2.67 22.91 15.95
N LEU A 483 3.43 23.88 15.44
CA LEU A 483 3.32 25.30 15.78
C LEU A 483 2.33 26.00 14.83
N ARG A 484 1.30 26.63 15.39
CA ARG A 484 0.40 27.53 14.68
C ARG A 484 0.72 28.96 15.02
N LEU A 485 1.33 29.68 14.08
CA LEU A 485 1.80 31.03 14.28
C LEU A 485 0.84 32.09 13.68
N PRO A 486 0.92 33.35 14.10
CA PRO A 486 0.19 34.47 13.49
C PRO A 486 0.42 34.51 11.96
N HIS A 487 -0.46 35.19 11.25
CA HIS A 487 -0.43 35.34 9.79
C HIS A 487 -0.55 34.00 9.03
N ARG A 488 -1.19 32.97 9.64
CA ARG A 488 -1.49 31.67 9.04
C ARG A 488 -0.24 30.86 8.67
N TRP A 489 0.85 30.99 9.39
CA TRP A 489 1.99 30.11 9.34
C TRP A 489 1.74 28.86 10.19
N GLN A 490 2.15 27.73 9.66
CA GLN A 490 2.21 26.46 10.38
C GLN A 490 3.60 25.85 10.19
N ILE A 491 4.21 25.45 11.28
CA ILE A 491 5.54 24.85 11.30
C ILE A 491 5.44 23.56 12.09
N ASN A 492 5.79 22.44 11.47
CA ASN A 492 6.03 21.20 12.17
C ASN A 492 7.54 20.99 12.25
N ALA A 493 8.09 21.01 13.46
CA ALA A 493 9.50 20.79 13.71
C ALA A 493 9.67 19.57 14.60
N GLY A 494 10.43 18.61 14.13
CA GLY A 494 10.60 17.35 14.83
C GLY A 494 12.02 16.80 14.77
N LEU A 495 12.37 16.02 15.78
CA LEU A 495 13.63 15.32 15.90
C LEU A 495 13.38 13.89 16.37
N ARG A 496 13.96 12.93 15.66
CA ARG A 496 14.04 11.53 16.08
C ARG A 496 15.51 11.18 16.28
N VAL A 497 15.82 10.59 17.42
CA VAL A 497 17.13 10.01 17.72
C VAL A 497 16.91 8.49 17.80
N ALA A 498 17.59 7.75 16.94
CA ALA A 498 17.44 6.31 16.86
C ALA A 498 18.79 5.60 17.00
N THR A 499 18.77 4.38 17.47
CA THR A 499 19.93 3.48 17.47
C THR A 499 19.49 2.11 16.99
N PHE A 500 20.32 1.48 16.20
CA PHE A 500 20.15 0.07 15.82
C PHE A 500 21.41 -0.71 16.22
N THR A 501 21.23 -1.76 17.02
CA THR A 501 22.33 -2.60 17.51
C THR A 501 22.15 -4.02 17.01
N THR A 502 23.17 -4.54 16.35
CA THR A 502 23.21 -5.91 15.82
C THR A 502 24.65 -6.41 15.82
N ASP A 503 24.88 -7.68 16.11
CA ASP A 503 26.21 -8.32 16.12
C ASP A 503 27.31 -7.51 16.86
N GLY A 504 26.92 -6.91 17.99
CA GLY A 504 27.82 -6.08 18.80
C GLY A 504 28.15 -4.70 18.25
N LYS A 505 27.59 -4.32 17.10
CA LYS A 505 27.74 -2.99 16.49
C LYS A 505 26.48 -2.16 16.64
N THR A 506 26.66 -0.87 17.02
CA THR A 506 25.56 0.09 17.17
C THR A 506 25.69 1.19 16.12
N TYR A 507 24.58 1.48 15.46
CA TYR A 507 24.41 2.53 14.47
C TYR A 507 23.51 3.64 15.03
N PRO A 508 24.05 4.76 15.54
CA PRO A 508 23.23 5.89 15.93
C PRO A 508 22.77 6.71 14.74
N ALA A 509 21.57 7.27 14.81
CA ALA A 509 21.00 8.16 13.83
C ALA A 509 20.31 9.36 14.49
N ILE A 510 20.47 10.53 13.88
CA ILE A 510 19.77 11.76 14.25
C ILE A 510 18.97 12.19 13.02
N GLU A 511 17.65 12.22 13.13
CA GLU A 511 16.71 12.42 12.02
C GLU A 511 15.90 13.71 12.23
N PRO A 512 16.44 14.89 11.82
CA PRO A 512 15.67 16.13 11.83
C PRO A 512 14.61 16.14 10.75
N ARG A 513 13.46 16.72 11.07
CA ARG A 513 12.32 16.89 10.19
C ARG A 513 11.73 18.27 10.36
N LEU A 514 11.45 18.92 9.25
CA LEU A 514 10.90 20.27 9.24
C LEU A 514 9.89 20.39 8.11
N SER A 515 8.69 20.79 8.45
CA SER A 515 7.65 21.16 7.50
C SER A 515 7.17 22.56 7.81
N VAL A 516 7.17 23.42 6.81
CA VAL A 516 6.73 24.81 6.92
C VAL A 516 5.64 25.04 5.90
N SER A 517 4.51 25.56 6.33
CA SER A 517 3.46 25.95 5.40
C SER A 517 2.90 27.35 5.74
N LYS A 518 2.48 28.03 4.71
CA LYS A 518 1.80 29.33 4.82
C LYS A 518 0.51 29.31 4.01
N GLN A 519 -0.60 29.59 4.67
CA GLN A 519 -1.86 29.81 3.99
C GLN A 519 -1.93 31.26 3.54
N LEU A 520 -2.09 31.45 2.25
CA LEU A 520 -2.27 32.73 1.58
C LEU A 520 -3.77 33.02 1.41
N ASP A 521 -4.08 34.18 0.85
CA ASP A 521 -5.47 34.54 0.53
C ASP A 521 -6.05 33.66 -0.59
N LYS A 522 -7.38 33.63 -0.68
CA LYS A 522 -8.14 32.85 -1.68
C LYS A 522 -7.84 31.35 -1.68
N GLY A 523 -7.51 30.78 -0.50
CA GLY A 523 -7.31 29.33 -0.33
C GLY A 523 -5.96 28.79 -0.80
N TRP A 524 -5.04 29.63 -1.28
CA TRP A 524 -3.70 29.17 -1.64
C TRP A 524 -2.89 28.82 -0.41
N ARG A 525 -2.08 27.75 -0.53
CA ARG A 525 -1.11 27.33 0.48
C ARG A 525 0.20 27.00 -0.20
N VAL A 526 1.29 27.48 0.38
CA VAL A 526 2.66 27.11 -0.01
C VAL A 526 3.24 26.28 1.13
N LYS A 527 3.96 25.22 0.79
CA LYS A 527 4.64 24.34 1.76
C LYS A 527 6.06 24.02 1.32
N ALA A 528 6.92 23.76 2.30
CA ALA A 528 8.27 23.25 2.09
C ALA A 528 8.59 22.25 3.19
N ASP A 529 9.16 21.11 2.81
CA ASP A 529 9.46 20.01 3.71
C ASP A 529 10.91 19.55 3.56
N TYR A 530 11.51 19.19 4.68
CA TYR A 530 12.78 18.48 4.74
C TYR A 530 12.71 17.32 5.70
N THR A 531 13.25 16.17 5.31
CA THR A 531 13.25 14.96 6.12
C THR A 531 14.55 14.18 5.91
N LEU A 532 15.19 13.76 7.00
CA LEU A 532 16.27 12.77 7.01
C LEU A 532 15.73 11.48 7.63
N MET A 533 16.02 10.37 6.99
CA MET A 533 15.53 9.05 7.37
C MET A 533 16.63 8.01 7.26
N HIS A 534 16.57 6.96 8.12
CA HIS A 534 17.45 5.79 8.06
C HIS A 534 16.62 4.51 7.95
N GLN A 535 17.22 3.50 7.35
CA GLN A 535 16.64 2.16 7.23
C GLN A 535 17.67 1.10 7.62
N TYR A 536 17.25 0.18 8.50
CA TYR A 536 18.12 -0.84 9.07
C TYR A 536 17.76 -2.25 8.59
N VAL A 537 16.55 -2.45 8.11
CA VAL A 537 16.02 -3.74 7.67
C VAL A 537 15.70 -3.66 6.18
N HIS A 538 16.27 -4.57 5.38
CA HIS A 538 16.21 -4.56 3.92
C HIS A 538 15.59 -5.82 3.38
N LYS A 539 14.87 -5.72 2.28
CA LYS A 539 14.40 -6.86 1.49
C LYS A 539 15.29 -6.99 0.26
N LEU A 540 16.07 -8.06 0.20
CA LEU A 540 16.86 -8.39 -0.97
C LEU A 540 15.98 -9.15 -1.97
N SER A 541 15.83 -8.61 -3.17
CA SER A 541 15.04 -9.21 -4.24
C SER A 541 15.72 -8.98 -5.59
N THR A 542 15.77 -10.02 -6.42
CA THR A 542 16.28 -9.95 -7.79
C THR A 542 15.21 -9.59 -8.81
N SER A 543 13.94 -9.51 -8.40
CA SER A 543 12.78 -9.31 -9.26
C SER A 543 11.86 -8.21 -8.72
N PRO A 544 11.11 -7.51 -9.58
CA PRO A 544 10.02 -6.65 -9.15
C PRO A 544 8.78 -7.44 -8.67
N ILE A 545 8.67 -8.72 -9.00
CA ILE A 545 7.64 -9.63 -8.48
C ILE A 545 8.14 -10.22 -7.18
N ALA A 546 7.32 -10.22 -6.13
CA ALA A 546 7.62 -10.95 -4.91
C ALA A 546 7.89 -12.43 -5.25
N LYS A 547 9.09 -12.88 -4.96
CA LYS A 547 9.53 -14.25 -5.25
C LYS A 547 9.74 -15.01 -3.97
N PRO A 548 9.60 -16.33 -4.02
CA PRO A 548 9.86 -17.22 -2.87
C PRO A 548 11.29 -17.19 -2.33
N GLY A 549 12.21 -16.53 -3.02
CA GLY A 549 13.60 -16.36 -2.59
C GLY A 549 13.95 -14.98 -2.06
N ASP A 550 12.97 -14.07 -1.95
CA ASP A 550 13.19 -12.76 -1.34
C ASP A 550 13.59 -12.91 0.14
N LEU A 551 14.62 -12.20 0.56
CA LEU A 551 15.20 -12.34 1.89
C LEU A 551 15.13 -11.01 2.66
N TRP A 552 14.60 -11.05 3.87
CA TRP A 552 14.70 -9.93 4.81
C TRP A 552 15.97 -10.05 5.64
N VAL A 553 16.81 -9.02 5.60
CA VAL A 553 18.10 -8.95 6.29
C VAL A 553 18.23 -7.66 7.07
N SER A 554 19.03 -7.69 8.14
CA SER A 554 19.42 -6.48 8.85
C SER A 554 20.72 -5.91 8.28
N VAL A 555 21.03 -4.67 8.63
CA VAL A 555 22.41 -4.16 8.59
C VAL A 555 23.32 -5.06 9.42
N THR A 556 24.61 -5.06 9.07
CA THR A 556 25.62 -5.91 9.74
C THR A 556 26.88 -5.09 10.01
N GLY A 557 27.93 -5.71 10.54
CA GLY A 557 29.22 -5.05 10.65
C GLY A 557 29.78 -4.51 9.33
N ASN A 558 29.43 -5.14 8.20
CA ASN A 558 29.92 -4.81 6.86
C ASN A 558 28.92 -4.01 6.03
N VAL A 559 27.61 -4.11 6.30
CA VAL A 559 26.54 -3.42 5.57
C VAL A 559 25.97 -2.32 6.45
N LYS A 560 26.11 -1.09 6.01
CA LYS A 560 25.68 0.12 6.74
C LYS A 560 24.19 0.37 6.57
N PRO A 561 23.56 1.12 7.51
CA PRO A 561 22.21 1.61 7.31
C PRO A 561 22.09 2.48 6.06
N MET A 562 21.04 2.28 5.26
CA MET A 562 20.69 3.24 4.22
C MET A 562 20.20 4.53 4.86
N ASP A 563 20.52 5.67 4.26
CA ASP A 563 19.94 6.96 4.62
C ASP A 563 19.39 7.70 3.40
N ALA A 564 18.42 8.56 3.65
CA ALA A 564 17.82 9.39 2.61
C ALA A 564 17.51 10.80 3.11
N HIS A 565 18.00 11.80 2.38
CA HIS A 565 17.60 13.19 2.49
C HIS A 565 16.51 13.48 1.46
N GLN A 566 15.40 14.02 1.89
CA GLN A 566 14.31 14.41 1.00
C GLN A 566 13.89 15.86 1.25
N TRP A 567 13.78 16.62 0.18
CA TRP A 567 13.23 17.98 0.15
C TRP A 567 12.02 18.00 -0.76
N ALA A 568 11.01 18.74 -0.36
CA ALA A 568 9.85 18.98 -1.20
C ALA A 568 9.36 20.43 -1.06
N VAL A 569 8.86 20.99 -2.14
CA VAL A 569 8.21 22.31 -2.16
C VAL A 569 6.93 22.19 -2.96
N GLY A 570 5.83 22.67 -2.39
CA GLY A 570 4.52 22.51 -3.00
C GLY A 570 3.64 23.75 -2.88
N VAL A 571 2.68 23.84 -3.78
CA VAL A 571 1.61 24.81 -3.77
C VAL A 571 0.27 24.10 -3.94
N SER A 572 -0.76 24.54 -3.22
CA SER A 572 -2.09 23.94 -3.30
C SER A 572 -3.19 24.97 -3.12
N ASN A 573 -4.37 24.64 -3.60
CA ASN A 573 -5.58 25.43 -3.44
C ASN A 573 -6.81 24.53 -3.33
N ASP A 574 -7.66 24.78 -2.34
CA ASP A 574 -8.92 24.06 -2.10
C ASP A 574 -10.17 24.94 -2.22
N GLN A 575 -10.01 26.19 -2.66
CA GLN A 575 -11.07 27.19 -2.76
C GLN A 575 -11.18 27.83 -4.15
N LEU A 576 -10.34 27.45 -5.12
CA LEU A 576 -10.32 28.05 -6.45
C LEU A 576 -11.69 27.91 -7.16
N PHE A 577 -12.28 26.72 -7.06
CA PHE A 577 -13.65 26.41 -7.46
C PHE A 577 -14.31 25.55 -6.38
N SER A 578 -15.62 25.76 -6.13
CA SER A 578 -16.34 24.97 -5.14
C SER A 578 -16.23 23.45 -5.41
N GLY A 579 -15.67 22.73 -4.46
CA GLY A 579 -15.49 21.28 -4.54
C GLY A 579 -14.30 20.81 -5.39
N TRP A 580 -13.43 21.71 -5.83
CA TRP A 580 -12.18 21.37 -6.52
C TRP A 580 -10.97 21.59 -5.62
N ASN A 581 -10.06 20.64 -5.64
CA ASN A 581 -8.78 20.70 -4.98
C ASN A 581 -7.67 20.62 -6.02
N PHE A 582 -6.67 21.46 -5.87
CA PHE A 582 -5.49 21.54 -6.73
C PHE A 582 -4.23 21.39 -5.89
N GLY A 583 -3.24 20.67 -6.39
CA GLY A 583 -1.92 20.55 -5.77
C GLY A 583 -0.82 20.36 -6.81
N MET A 584 0.33 20.97 -6.57
CA MET A 584 1.55 20.78 -7.33
C MET A 584 2.73 20.75 -6.37
N GLU A 585 3.62 19.77 -6.54
CA GLU A 585 4.77 19.59 -5.65
C GLU A 585 6.00 19.15 -6.44
N ALA A 586 7.13 19.75 -6.16
CA ALA A 586 8.43 19.32 -6.66
C ALA A 586 9.23 18.70 -5.51
N TYR A 587 9.91 17.57 -5.78
CA TYR A 587 10.73 16.90 -4.77
C TYR A 587 12.12 16.56 -5.30
N TRP A 588 13.05 16.47 -4.37
CA TRP A 588 14.41 15.95 -4.57
C TRP A 588 14.75 15.00 -3.43
N LYS A 589 15.28 13.81 -3.76
CA LYS A 589 15.68 12.78 -2.81
C LYS A 589 17.07 12.27 -3.14
N ALA A 590 17.97 12.31 -2.17
CA ALA A 590 19.31 11.73 -2.24
C ALA A 590 19.39 10.55 -1.27
N MET A 591 19.92 9.42 -1.73
CA MET A 591 20.02 8.17 -0.98
C MET A 591 21.45 7.70 -0.93
N ASN A 592 21.93 7.26 0.23
CA ASN A 592 23.23 6.66 0.43
C ASN A 592 23.10 5.22 0.90
N HIS A 593 24.16 4.43 0.71
CA HIS A 593 24.23 3.02 1.10
C HIS A 593 23.10 2.15 0.52
N VAL A 594 22.63 2.50 -0.70
CA VAL A 594 21.60 1.72 -1.39
C VAL A 594 22.16 0.35 -1.74
N LEU A 595 21.44 -0.72 -1.38
CA LEU A 595 21.87 -2.10 -1.64
C LEU A 595 21.33 -2.61 -2.96
N GLU A 596 22.20 -3.26 -3.74
CA GLU A 596 21.85 -3.98 -4.96
C GLU A 596 22.75 -5.23 -5.09
N PHE A 597 22.22 -6.27 -5.72
CA PHE A 597 23.04 -7.44 -6.08
C PHE A 597 24.10 -7.08 -7.15
N HIS A 598 25.26 -7.70 -7.05
CA HIS A 598 26.30 -7.62 -8.09
C HIS A 598 25.76 -8.06 -9.45
N ASP A 599 26.41 -7.55 -10.53
CA ASP A 599 26.07 -7.99 -11.87
C ASP A 599 26.38 -9.49 -12.03
N GLY A 600 25.38 -10.25 -12.51
CA GLY A 600 25.51 -11.70 -12.69
C GLY A 600 25.32 -12.55 -11.41
N SER A 601 25.09 -11.93 -10.26
CA SER A 601 24.76 -12.69 -9.04
C SER A 601 23.38 -13.30 -9.16
N MET A 602 23.31 -14.62 -8.98
CA MET A 602 22.05 -15.33 -8.77
C MET A 602 21.91 -15.67 -7.28
N PHE A 603 20.81 -15.30 -6.69
CA PHE A 603 20.47 -15.73 -5.35
C PHE A 603 19.86 -17.14 -5.42
N THR A 604 20.65 -18.16 -5.08
CA THR A 604 20.25 -19.57 -5.14
C THR A 604 19.89 -20.14 -3.77
N GLY A 605 19.49 -19.29 -2.81
CA GLY A 605 19.04 -19.74 -1.49
C GLY A 605 20.15 -19.98 -0.46
N ASN A 606 21.42 -19.67 -0.77
CA ASN A 606 22.49 -19.70 0.22
C ASN A 606 22.63 -18.34 0.90
N THR A 607 21.99 -18.19 2.07
CA THR A 607 21.85 -16.91 2.75
C THR A 607 23.01 -16.51 3.64
N ARG A 608 23.92 -17.42 3.97
CA ARG A 608 25.08 -17.12 4.85
C ARG A 608 25.98 -16.04 4.28
N ASP A 609 26.14 -16.04 2.95
CA ASP A 609 27.10 -15.18 2.25
C ASP A 609 26.43 -14.04 1.45
N TRP A 610 25.15 -13.70 1.76
CA TRP A 610 24.43 -12.66 1.03
C TRP A 610 25.19 -11.33 0.95
N GLN A 611 25.96 -11.00 1.99
CA GLN A 611 26.77 -9.79 2.06
C GLN A 611 27.84 -9.72 0.96
N GLN A 612 28.33 -10.87 0.47
CA GLN A 612 29.34 -10.93 -0.58
C GLN A 612 28.74 -10.74 -1.98
N HIS A 613 27.41 -10.83 -2.10
CA HIS A 613 26.68 -10.73 -3.35
C HIS A 613 26.02 -9.36 -3.57
N VAL A 614 26.13 -8.45 -2.59
CA VAL A 614 25.55 -7.11 -2.66
C VAL A 614 26.61 -6.02 -2.54
N SER A 615 26.34 -4.88 -3.15
CA SER A 615 27.14 -3.67 -3.02
C SER A 615 26.32 -2.53 -2.45
N GLU A 616 27.02 -1.62 -1.77
CA GLU A 616 26.49 -0.34 -1.30
C GLU A 616 26.72 0.76 -2.33
N GLY A 617 25.68 1.38 -2.78
CA GLY A 617 25.73 2.45 -3.76
C GLY A 617 25.02 3.71 -3.31
N ARG A 618 24.78 4.58 -4.27
CA ARG A 618 24.04 5.82 -4.10
C ARG A 618 22.86 5.87 -5.05
N GLY A 619 21.85 6.62 -4.66
CA GLY A 619 20.68 6.87 -5.47
C GLY A 619 20.24 8.31 -5.41
N ARG A 620 19.59 8.78 -6.46
CA ARG A 620 18.88 10.05 -6.47
C ARG A 620 17.56 9.89 -7.20
N ALA A 621 16.55 10.62 -6.73
CA ALA A 621 15.28 10.71 -7.40
C ALA A 621 14.74 12.14 -7.30
N TYR A 622 14.10 12.61 -8.36
CA TYR A 622 13.47 13.93 -8.38
C TYR A 622 12.28 13.93 -9.32
N GLY A 623 11.32 14.79 -9.05
CA GLY A 623 10.13 14.85 -9.87
C GLY A 623 9.23 16.04 -9.56
N LEU A 624 8.25 16.18 -10.44
CA LEU A 624 7.15 17.12 -10.35
C LEU A 624 5.84 16.33 -10.30
N GLU A 625 5.05 16.61 -9.29
CA GLU A 625 3.77 15.99 -9.00
C GLU A 625 2.64 17.00 -9.21
N PHE A 626 1.59 16.60 -9.88
CA PHE A 626 0.41 17.42 -10.13
C PHE A 626 -0.85 16.64 -9.74
N PHE A 627 -1.79 17.31 -9.09
CA PHE A 627 -3.00 16.69 -8.60
C PHE A 627 -4.19 17.66 -8.74
N VAL A 628 -5.29 17.14 -9.25
CA VAL A 628 -6.57 17.82 -9.28
C VAL A 628 -7.66 16.85 -8.85
N ALA A 629 -8.54 17.24 -7.95
CA ALA A 629 -9.67 16.42 -7.54
C ALA A 629 -10.95 17.25 -7.46
N ARG A 630 -12.05 16.65 -7.86
CA ARG A 630 -13.40 17.13 -7.63
C ARG A 630 -14.09 16.26 -6.59
N THR A 631 -14.44 16.86 -5.45
CA THR A 631 -14.95 16.13 -4.27
C THR A 631 -16.44 16.33 -4.01
N LYS A 632 -17.13 17.15 -4.83
CA LYS A 632 -18.54 17.47 -4.64
C LYS A 632 -19.33 17.35 -5.93
N GLY A 633 -20.62 17.00 -5.81
CA GLY A 633 -21.58 16.86 -6.89
C GLY A 633 -21.78 15.41 -7.32
N ARG A 634 -22.63 15.18 -8.34
CA ARG A 634 -22.91 13.85 -8.87
C ARG A 634 -21.72 13.21 -9.58
N THR A 635 -20.82 14.04 -10.10
CA THR A 635 -19.56 13.56 -10.70
C THR A 635 -18.42 13.98 -9.80
N THR A 636 -17.71 13.04 -9.26
CA THR A 636 -16.48 13.21 -8.47
C THR A 636 -15.33 12.51 -9.17
N GLY A 637 -14.10 12.82 -8.80
CA GLY A 637 -12.95 12.15 -9.40
C GLY A 637 -11.66 12.88 -9.13
N GLN A 638 -10.58 12.30 -9.58
CA GLN A 638 -9.24 12.86 -9.43
C GLN A 638 -8.39 12.58 -10.66
N PHE A 639 -7.48 13.49 -10.93
CA PHE A 639 -6.42 13.33 -11.91
C PHE A 639 -5.08 13.56 -11.21
N SER A 640 -4.15 12.66 -11.40
CA SER A 640 -2.77 12.80 -10.93
C SER A 640 -1.80 12.63 -12.09
N TYR A 641 -0.71 13.40 -12.06
CA TYR A 641 0.38 13.30 -13.01
C TYR A 641 1.70 13.43 -12.28
N THR A 642 2.63 12.54 -12.59
CA THR A 642 3.99 12.54 -12.06
C THR A 642 4.99 12.53 -13.20
N LEU A 643 5.87 13.52 -13.23
CA LEU A 643 7.08 13.54 -14.05
C LEU A 643 8.27 13.28 -13.14
N SER A 644 8.98 12.15 -13.30
CA SER A 644 10.06 11.80 -12.38
C SER A 644 11.26 11.17 -13.07
N LYS A 645 12.38 11.18 -12.36
CA LYS A 645 13.60 10.46 -12.74
C LYS A 645 14.27 9.87 -11.51
N SER A 646 14.75 8.63 -11.63
CA SER A 646 15.48 7.94 -10.58
C SER A 646 16.69 7.21 -11.15
N ASP A 647 17.88 7.47 -10.60
CA ASP A 647 19.16 6.90 -10.99
C ASP A 647 19.84 6.22 -9.80
N ARG A 648 20.70 5.23 -10.09
CA ARG A 648 21.59 4.55 -9.14
C ARG A 648 23.01 4.55 -9.69
N TRP A 649 24.02 4.50 -8.82
CA TRP A 649 25.41 4.27 -9.17
C TRP A 649 26.20 3.70 -7.99
N PHE A 650 27.21 2.89 -8.28
CA PHE A 650 28.05 2.18 -7.32
C PHE A 650 29.50 2.59 -7.55
N PRO A 651 30.03 3.54 -6.74
CA PRO A 651 31.34 4.14 -6.98
C PRO A 651 32.51 3.15 -6.89
N ASP A 652 32.33 2.02 -6.21
CA ASP A 652 33.30 0.94 -6.09
C ASP A 652 33.53 0.16 -7.41
N GLY A 653 32.71 0.41 -8.42
CA GLY A 653 32.79 -0.25 -9.72
C GLY A 653 32.14 -1.62 -9.79
N SER A 654 31.63 -2.16 -8.69
CA SER A 654 31.04 -3.51 -8.60
C SER A 654 29.80 -3.70 -9.49
N ILE A 655 29.05 -2.63 -9.72
CA ILE A 655 27.86 -2.64 -10.57
C ILE A 655 28.03 -1.61 -11.67
N ASN A 656 27.77 -2.03 -12.93
CA ASN A 656 27.79 -1.19 -14.12
C ASN A 656 29.11 -0.39 -14.29
N ASN A 657 30.23 -0.93 -13.79
CA ASN A 657 31.55 -0.28 -13.79
C ASN A 657 31.53 1.13 -13.17
N GLY A 658 30.75 1.35 -12.11
CA GLY A 658 30.65 2.64 -11.42
C GLY A 658 29.83 3.71 -12.14
N ARG A 659 29.32 3.44 -13.35
CA ARG A 659 28.54 4.40 -14.12
C ARG A 659 27.12 4.51 -13.60
N HIS A 660 26.53 5.70 -13.75
CA HIS A 660 25.11 5.91 -13.48
C HIS A 660 24.24 5.07 -14.41
N PHE A 661 23.19 4.49 -13.87
CA PHE A 661 22.15 3.79 -14.63
C PHE A 661 20.76 4.12 -14.09
N PRO A 662 19.70 4.09 -14.94
CA PRO A 662 18.34 4.30 -14.48
C PRO A 662 17.93 3.21 -13.47
N TYR A 663 17.20 3.59 -12.44
CA TYR A 663 16.63 2.61 -11.53
C TYR A 663 15.57 1.74 -12.25
N ARG A 664 15.46 0.46 -11.88
CA ARG A 664 14.54 -0.49 -12.53
C ARG A 664 13.08 -0.01 -12.58
N LEU A 665 12.63 0.72 -11.55
CA LEU A 665 11.29 1.32 -11.46
C LEU A 665 11.26 2.78 -11.92
N ASP A 666 12.27 3.26 -12.69
CA ASP A 666 12.25 4.61 -13.28
C ASP A 666 11.20 4.67 -14.38
N ARG A 667 10.03 5.24 -14.07
CA ARG A 667 8.97 5.56 -15.01
C ARG A 667 8.87 7.07 -15.15
N ARG A 668 9.15 7.57 -16.36
CA ARG A 668 9.25 9.01 -16.60
C ARG A 668 7.94 9.75 -16.42
N HIS A 669 6.86 9.19 -16.95
CA HIS A 669 5.52 9.75 -16.92
C HIS A 669 4.58 8.72 -16.29
N VAL A 670 3.82 9.14 -15.29
CA VAL A 670 2.76 8.34 -14.67
C VAL A 670 1.53 9.21 -14.55
N MET A 671 0.38 8.73 -15.01
CA MET A 671 -0.90 9.43 -15.00
C MET A 671 -1.99 8.51 -14.50
N HIS A 672 -2.87 9.03 -13.68
CA HIS A 672 -4.09 8.35 -13.26
C HIS A 672 -5.27 9.30 -13.35
N LEU A 673 -6.36 8.81 -13.89
CA LEU A 673 -7.65 9.49 -13.94
C LEU A 673 -8.69 8.56 -13.34
N SER A 674 -9.30 8.94 -12.24
CA SER A 674 -10.43 8.22 -11.64
C SER A 674 -11.65 9.12 -11.66
N VAL A 675 -12.76 8.60 -12.17
CA VAL A 675 -14.04 9.33 -12.27
C VAL A 675 -15.15 8.43 -11.74
N GLN A 676 -15.96 8.98 -10.86
CA GLN A 676 -17.20 8.39 -10.40
C GLN A 676 -18.36 9.30 -10.78
N HIS A 677 -19.42 8.74 -11.34
CA HIS A 677 -20.63 9.44 -11.69
C HIS A 677 -21.87 8.75 -11.12
N GLN A 678 -22.57 9.43 -10.24
CA GLN A 678 -23.86 8.99 -9.73
C GLN A 678 -24.95 9.25 -10.77
N LEU A 679 -25.27 8.23 -11.56
CA LEU A 679 -26.29 8.31 -12.62
C LEU A 679 -27.68 8.49 -12.01
N THR A 680 -27.99 7.67 -11.01
CA THR A 680 -29.22 7.74 -10.21
C THR A 680 -28.87 7.53 -8.73
N PRO A 681 -29.78 7.73 -7.75
CA PRO A 681 -29.52 7.39 -6.35
C PRO A 681 -29.13 5.92 -6.12
N HIS A 682 -29.42 5.04 -7.08
CA HIS A 682 -29.18 3.61 -6.98
C HIS A 682 -28.16 3.08 -8.00
N VAL A 683 -27.55 3.92 -8.83
CA VAL A 683 -26.61 3.49 -9.86
C VAL A 683 -25.43 4.43 -9.94
N ASP A 684 -24.24 3.91 -9.69
CA ASP A 684 -22.95 4.59 -9.81
C ASP A 684 -22.13 4.00 -10.94
N LEU A 685 -21.56 4.86 -11.77
CA LEU A 685 -20.60 4.52 -12.82
C LEU A 685 -19.21 4.90 -12.34
N ASN A 686 -18.25 4.00 -12.48
CA ASN A 686 -16.86 4.24 -12.12
C ASN A 686 -15.95 3.96 -13.31
N ALA A 687 -14.94 4.79 -13.49
CA ALA A 687 -13.91 4.62 -14.51
C ALA A 687 -12.55 4.97 -13.92
N VAL A 688 -11.55 4.12 -14.12
CA VAL A 688 -10.16 4.38 -13.78
C VAL A 688 -9.31 4.17 -15.01
N TRP A 689 -8.59 5.20 -15.42
CA TRP A 689 -7.60 5.12 -16.48
C TRP A 689 -6.21 5.37 -15.90
N SER A 690 -5.28 4.49 -16.24
CA SER A 690 -3.90 4.56 -15.79
C SER A 690 -2.97 4.51 -16.99
N PHE A 691 -1.91 5.32 -16.96
CA PHE A 691 -0.82 5.33 -17.93
C PHE A 691 0.51 5.42 -17.20
N ALA A 692 1.48 4.63 -17.61
CA ALA A 692 2.86 4.76 -17.16
C ALA A 692 3.84 4.50 -18.29
N SER A 693 4.88 5.33 -18.39
CA SER A 693 6.06 5.02 -19.21
C SER A 693 6.65 3.68 -18.78
N GLY A 694 7.20 2.94 -19.73
CA GLY A 694 7.82 1.64 -19.45
C GLY A 694 8.87 1.70 -18.34
N ALA A 695 8.91 0.67 -17.49
CA ALA A 695 9.99 0.45 -16.53
C ALA A 695 11.30 0.11 -17.23
N MET A 696 12.41 0.05 -16.50
CA MET A 696 13.71 -0.30 -17.05
C MET A 696 14.02 -1.79 -16.84
N ALA A 697 14.60 -2.43 -17.84
CA ALA A 697 15.03 -3.81 -17.81
C ALA A 697 16.47 -3.97 -18.29
N THR A 698 17.14 -5.02 -17.83
CA THR A 698 18.45 -5.41 -18.36
C THR A 698 18.24 -6.47 -19.44
N VAL A 699 18.58 -6.15 -20.68
CA VAL A 699 18.41 -7.01 -21.83
C VAL A 699 19.75 -7.25 -22.50
N ALA A 700 20.03 -8.50 -22.86
CA ALA A 700 21.22 -8.86 -23.62
C ALA A 700 21.16 -8.24 -25.02
N LYS A 701 22.19 -7.52 -25.43
CA LYS A 701 22.28 -6.92 -26.76
C LYS A 701 22.89 -7.85 -27.78
N GLN A 702 23.75 -8.76 -27.34
CA GLN A 702 24.44 -9.72 -28.18
C GLN A 702 24.56 -11.04 -27.42
N GLN A 703 24.56 -12.13 -28.15
CA GLN A 703 24.91 -13.43 -27.66
C GLN A 703 26.10 -13.92 -28.45
N THR A 704 27.17 -14.33 -27.77
CA THR A 704 28.35 -14.88 -28.36
C THR A 704 28.41 -16.36 -28.05
N ARG A 705 28.47 -17.19 -29.07
CA ARG A 705 28.67 -18.63 -28.93
C ARG A 705 30.18 -18.92 -28.93
N TYR A 706 30.59 -19.64 -27.92
CA TYR A 706 31.96 -20.12 -27.84
C TYR A 706 32.00 -21.60 -27.56
N TYR A 707 33.07 -22.24 -27.96
CA TYR A 707 33.29 -23.66 -27.77
C TYR A 707 34.17 -23.86 -26.55
N VAL A 708 33.72 -24.62 -25.58
CA VAL A 708 34.52 -24.97 -24.41
C VAL A 708 35.05 -26.34 -24.64
N HIS A 709 36.37 -26.50 -24.47
CA HIS A 709 36.96 -27.83 -24.35
C HIS A 709 36.45 -28.49 -23.08
N VAL A 710 35.72 -29.59 -23.23
CA VAL A 710 35.32 -30.41 -22.08
C VAL A 710 36.49 -31.27 -21.74
N ASP A 711 37.22 -30.95 -20.67
CA ASP A 711 38.23 -31.87 -20.10
C ASP A 711 37.51 -33.11 -19.63
N THR A 712 37.74 -34.19 -20.31
CA THR A 712 37.35 -35.55 -19.90
C THR A 712 38.45 -36.10 -19.01
N GLU A 713 38.75 -35.41 -17.89
CA GLU A 713 39.64 -36.00 -16.88
C GLU A 713 39.07 -37.33 -16.38
N GLY A 714 39.75 -38.42 -16.71
CA GLY A 714 39.39 -39.74 -16.26
C GLY A 714 38.90 -40.73 -17.32
N MET A 715 38.66 -40.30 -18.58
CA MET A 715 38.44 -41.28 -19.66
C MET A 715 39.77 -41.58 -20.39
N PRO A 716 40.14 -42.86 -20.57
CA PRO A 716 41.31 -43.19 -21.38
C PRO A 716 41.09 -42.71 -22.79
N ALA A 717 41.97 -41.81 -23.25
CA ALA A 717 41.96 -41.32 -24.63
C ALA A 717 42.19 -42.50 -25.57
N THR A 718 41.15 -43.09 -26.12
CA THR A 718 41.23 -43.99 -27.27
C THR A 718 41.48 -43.15 -28.50
N ILE A 719 42.49 -43.49 -29.23
CA ILE A 719 42.85 -42.86 -30.52
C ILE A 719 41.62 -42.93 -31.42
N GLY A 720 41.01 -41.75 -31.68
CA GLY A 720 39.84 -41.63 -32.57
C GLY A 720 38.56 -41.08 -31.93
N THR A 721 38.51 -40.76 -30.61
CA THR A 721 37.39 -40.04 -30.02
C THR A 721 37.44 -38.57 -30.43
N PRO A 722 36.45 -38.05 -31.11
CA PRO A 722 36.43 -36.61 -31.44
C PRO A 722 36.42 -35.82 -30.14
N LEU A 723 37.26 -34.78 -30.06
CA LEU A 723 37.19 -33.77 -28.97
C LEU A 723 35.75 -33.25 -28.88
N GLN A 724 35.06 -33.58 -27.81
CA GLN A 724 33.73 -33.04 -27.60
C GLN A 724 33.86 -31.59 -27.14
N PHE A 725 33.53 -30.69 -28.04
CA PHE A 725 33.39 -29.28 -27.69
C PHE A 725 31.96 -28.98 -27.24
N GLY A 726 31.80 -28.65 -25.97
CA GLY A 726 30.54 -28.10 -25.48
C GLY A 726 30.31 -26.72 -26.09
N LYS A 727 29.12 -26.49 -26.63
CA LYS A 727 28.68 -25.14 -27.05
C LYS A 727 28.14 -24.40 -25.84
N GLN A 728 28.69 -23.24 -25.50
CA GLN A 728 28.15 -22.34 -24.50
C GLN A 728 27.82 -21.01 -25.14
N ASP A 729 26.62 -20.52 -24.86
CA ASP A 729 26.19 -19.20 -25.28
C ASP A 729 26.40 -18.23 -24.11
N ARG A 730 27.03 -17.09 -24.39
CA ARG A 730 27.29 -16.04 -23.41
C ARG A 730 26.61 -14.76 -23.85
N ASP A 731 25.75 -14.24 -22.97
CA ASP A 731 25.03 -12.99 -23.22
C ASP A 731 25.93 -11.79 -22.90
N TYR A 732 25.87 -10.77 -23.76
CA TYR A 732 26.54 -9.50 -23.56
C TYR A 732 25.52 -8.40 -23.19
N TYR A 733 25.74 -7.77 -22.06
CA TYR A 733 24.95 -6.65 -21.55
C TYR A 733 25.77 -5.36 -21.62
N SER A 734 25.27 -4.33 -22.32
CA SER A 734 26.00 -3.05 -22.48
C SER A 734 26.03 -2.23 -21.19
N SER A 735 25.00 -2.36 -20.36
CA SER A 735 24.86 -1.73 -19.06
C SER A 735 23.66 -2.32 -18.32
N ARG A 736 23.59 -2.10 -17.02
CA ARG A 736 22.43 -2.46 -16.20
C ARG A 736 21.24 -1.56 -16.56
N ASN A 737 20.03 -2.12 -16.59
CA ASN A 737 18.78 -1.42 -16.91
C ASN A 737 18.88 -0.64 -18.23
N ASN A 738 19.39 -1.29 -19.29
CA ASN A 738 19.74 -0.69 -20.58
C ASN A 738 18.59 -0.57 -21.56
N TYR A 739 17.42 -1.12 -21.21
CA TYR A 739 16.25 -1.14 -22.08
C TYR A 739 15.03 -0.60 -21.33
N ARG A 740 14.29 0.30 -22.00
CA ARG A 740 13.00 0.79 -21.49
C ARG A 740 11.88 -0.03 -22.11
N LEU A 741 11.06 -0.64 -21.24
CA LEU A 741 9.88 -1.39 -21.66
C LEU A 741 8.87 -0.48 -22.38
N GLU A 742 7.91 -1.09 -23.06
CA GLU A 742 6.80 -0.35 -23.67
C GLU A 742 5.97 0.38 -22.60
N PRO A 743 5.37 1.54 -22.93
CA PRO A 743 4.42 2.17 -22.03
C PRO A 743 3.24 1.25 -21.73
N THR A 744 2.76 1.32 -20.51
CA THR A 744 1.58 0.55 -20.07
C THR A 744 0.40 1.48 -19.86
N HIS A 745 -0.78 1.08 -20.31
CA HIS A 745 -2.01 1.82 -20.03
C HIS A 745 -3.23 0.88 -19.99
N GLN A 746 -4.22 1.27 -19.20
CA GLN A 746 -5.38 0.45 -18.92
C GLN A 746 -6.57 1.34 -18.56
N LEU A 747 -7.75 0.92 -18.99
CA LEU A 747 -9.03 1.51 -18.61
C LEU A 747 -9.87 0.45 -17.93
N ASP A 748 -10.26 0.71 -16.69
CA ASP A 748 -11.16 -0.12 -15.91
C ASP A 748 -12.49 0.59 -15.75
N LEU A 749 -13.59 -0.12 -16.01
CA LEU A 749 -14.95 0.40 -15.94
C LEU A 749 -15.77 -0.46 -15.00
N SER A 750 -16.61 0.16 -14.18
CA SER A 750 -17.59 -0.60 -13.40
C SER A 750 -18.88 0.17 -13.16
N VAL A 751 -19.93 -0.60 -12.91
CA VAL A 751 -21.28 -0.13 -12.59
C VAL A 751 -21.68 -0.77 -11.27
N ASN A 752 -22.02 0.07 -10.27
CA ASN A 752 -22.62 -0.37 -9.01
C ASN A 752 -24.13 -0.16 -9.06
N ILE A 753 -24.89 -1.19 -8.73
CA ILE A 753 -26.35 -1.13 -8.61
C ILE A 753 -26.73 -1.40 -7.17
N HIS A 754 -27.25 -0.37 -6.52
CA HIS A 754 -27.65 -0.38 -5.12
C HIS A 754 -29.13 -0.71 -4.97
N HIS A 755 -29.47 -1.59 -4.06
CA HIS A 755 -30.84 -1.93 -3.74
C HIS A 755 -31.04 -1.99 -2.23
N ASP A 756 -31.79 -1.03 -1.72
CA ASP A 756 -32.15 -0.96 -0.30
C ASP A 756 -33.13 -2.06 0.06
N THR A 757 -32.90 -2.73 1.17
CA THR A 757 -33.78 -3.75 1.73
C THR A 757 -34.19 -3.35 3.16
N ARG A 758 -35.21 -4.03 3.72
CA ARG A 758 -35.66 -3.75 5.11
C ARG A 758 -34.56 -3.96 6.18
N ARG A 759 -33.51 -4.74 5.89
CA ARG A 759 -32.46 -5.12 6.84
C ARG A 759 -31.06 -4.73 6.38
N GLY A 760 -30.95 -3.96 5.28
CA GLY A 760 -29.64 -3.57 4.78
C GLY A 760 -29.65 -3.22 3.31
N GLU A 761 -28.49 -3.21 2.67
CA GLU A 761 -28.25 -2.83 1.30
C GLU A 761 -27.64 -4.00 0.51
N ARG A 762 -28.13 -4.27 -0.72
CA ARG A 762 -27.54 -5.17 -1.70
C ARG A 762 -26.87 -4.36 -2.78
N ILE A 763 -25.65 -4.73 -3.11
CA ILE A 763 -24.87 -4.05 -4.15
C ILE A 763 -24.42 -5.10 -5.16
N TRP A 764 -24.77 -4.90 -6.42
CA TRP A 764 -24.20 -5.62 -7.55
C TRP A 764 -23.19 -4.73 -8.23
N ASN A 765 -21.96 -5.22 -8.36
CA ASN A 765 -20.90 -4.57 -9.13
C ASN A 765 -20.63 -5.40 -10.39
N PHE A 766 -20.77 -4.78 -11.56
CA PHE A 766 -20.39 -5.34 -12.85
C PHE A 766 -19.26 -4.51 -13.42
N GLY A 767 -18.19 -5.14 -13.88
CA GLY A 767 -17.08 -4.38 -14.42
C GLY A 767 -16.29 -5.09 -15.49
N LEU A 768 -15.44 -4.29 -16.13
CA LEU A 768 -14.47 -4.70 -17.13
C LEU A 768 -13.12 -4.14 -16.74
N MET A 769 -12.18 -4.99 -16.43
CA MET A 769 -10.77 -4.64 -16.32
C MET A 769 -10.16 -4.62 -17.71
N ASN A 770 -9.33 -3.63 -17.99
CA ASN A 770 -8.70 -3.41 -19.30
C ASN A 770 -9.73 -3.38 -20.46
N ALA A 771 -10.73 -2.52 -20.35
CA ALA A 771 -11.94 -2.50 -21.19
C ALA A 771 -11.66 -2.37 -22.70
N TYR A 772 -10.51 -1.82 -23.12
CA TYR A 772 -10.11 -1.77 -24.53
C TYR A 772 -9.05 -2.81 -24.91
N CYS A 773 -8.81 -3.82 -24.04
CA CYS A 773 -7.94 -4.97 -24.29
C CYS A 773 -6.51 -4.59 -24.75
N HIS A 774 -5.89 -3.62 -24.08
CA HIS A 774 -4.48 -3.30 -24.38
C HIS A 774 -3.57 -4.39 -23.82
N LEU A 775 -2.74 -4.96 -24.69
CA LEU A 775 -1.79 -6.00 -24.31
C LEU A 775 -0.53 -5.38 -23.70
N ASN A 776 -0.58 -5.08 -22.39
CA ASN A 776 0.54 -4.55 -21.65
C ASN A 776 1.74 -5.50 -21.64
N GLN A 777 2.95 -4.95 -21.65
CA GLN A 777 4.18 -5.72 -21.50
C GLN A 777 4.47 -5.92 -20.02
N ASP A 778 3.94 -7.01 -19.44
CA ASP A 778 4.07 -7.28 -18.00
C ASP A 778 5.39 -7.99 -17.70
N LEU A 779 5.76 -8.98 -18.53
CA LEU A 779 6.99 -9.74 -18.41
C LEU A 779 7.70 -9.85 -19.76
N LEU A 780 9.02 -10.05 -19.70
CA LEU A 780 9.87 -10.37 -20.85
C LEU A 780 10.56 -11.71 -20.62
N TYR A 781 10.62 -12.53 -21.66
CA TYR A 781 11.49 -13.69 -21.70
C TYR A 781 12.13 -13.83 -23.08
N THR A 782 13.24 -14.54 -23.12
CA THR A 782 13.94 -14.82 -24.37
C THR A 782 13.65 -16.25 -24.81
N GLU A 783 13.22 -16.43 -26.05
CA GLU A 783 13.02 -17.72 -26.70
C GLU A 783 13.98 -17.87 -27.87
N VAL A 784 14.53 -19.05 -28.05
CA VAL A 784 15.34 -19.36 -29.24
C VAL A 784 14.42 -19.83 -30.36
N LYS A 785 14.22 -19.00 -31.39
CA LYS A 785 13.45 -19.35 -32.58
C LYS A 785 14.35 -19.25 -33.81
N ASP A 786 14.41 -20.33 -34.60
CA ASP A 786 15.26 -20.45 -35.81
C ASP A 786 16.75 -20.10 -35.55
N GLY A 787 17.27 -20.53 -34.36
CA GLY A 787 18.63 -20.26 -33.94
C GLY A 787 18.94 -18.83 -33.56
N LYS A 788 17.92 -17.98 -33.42
CA LYS A 788 18.00 -16.60 -32.98
C LYS A 788 17.27 -16.38 -31.66
N ASN A 789 17.86 -15.61 -30.78
CA ASN A 789 17.15 -15.17 -29.58
C ASN A 789 16.11 -14.11 -29.93
N VAL A 790 14.86 -14.42 -29.65
CA VAL A 790 13.72 -13.52 -29.83
C VAL A 790 13.21 -13.13 -28.45
N LEU A 791 13.13 -11.82 -28.23
CA LEU A 791 12.55 -11.29 -27.01
C LEU A 791 11.02 -11.31 -27.13
N LYS A 792 10.35 -12.10 -26.27
CA LYS A 792 8.90 -12.19 -26.22
C LYS A 792 8.34 -11.45 -25.03
N LYS A 793 7.14 -10.87 -25.22
CA LYS A 793 6.37 -10.24 -24.13
C LYS A 793 5.25 -11.14 -23.68
N VAL A 794 4.99 -11.12 -22.39
CA VAL A 794 3.82 -11.76 -21.76
C VAL A 794 2.89 -10.68 -21.27
N THR A 795 1.61 -10.82 -21.56
CA THR A 795 0.52 -10.01 -21.02
C THR A 795 -0.28 -10.88 -20.05
N LEU A 796 -0.35 -10.45 -18.80
CA LEU A 796 -1.03 -11.20 -17.74
C LEU A 796 -2.55 -10.94 -17.74
N PHE A 797 -2.96 -9.71 -18.03
CA PHE A 797 -4.35 -9.29 -17.92
C PHE A 797 -4.87 -8.70 -19.23
N PRO A 798 -5.44 -9.52 -20.14
CA PRO A 798 -6.25 -9.03 -21.25
C PRO A 798 -7.56 -8.44 -20.71
N ILE A 799 -8.59 -8.27 -21.53
CA ILE A 799 -9.89 -7.86 -21.03
C ILE A 799 -10.47 -8.92 -20.08
N LEU A 800 -10.83 -8.49 -18.84
CA LEU A 800 -11.39 -9.37 -17.83
C LEU A 800 -12.73 -8.82 -17.34
N PRO A 801 -13.85 -9.44 -17.71
CA PRO A 801 -15.15 -9.13 -17.11
C PRO A 801 -15.25 -9.73 -15.72
N TYR A 802 -15.95 -9.03 -14.81
CA TYR A 802 -16.19 -9.54 -13.47
C TYR A 802 -17.55 -9.12 -12.93
N VAL A 803 -18.01 -9.85 -11.92
CA VAL A 803 -19.20 -9.53 -11.15
C VAL A 803 -18.93 -9.76 -9.66
N THR A 804 -19.39 -8.84 -8.82
CA THR A 804 -19.33 -8.96 -7.36
C THR A 804 -20.71 -8.67 -6.77
N TYR A 805 -21.11 -9.48 -5.81
CA TYR A 805 -22.31 -9.28 -5.01
C TYR A 805 -21.93 -8.98 -3.58
N THR A 806 -22.42 -7.87 -3.03
CA THR A 806 -22.20 -7.47 -1.63
C THR A 806 -23.53 -7.23 -0.93
N TYR A 807 -23.65 -7.76 0.28
CA TYR A 807 -24.76 -7.50 1.19
C TYR A 807 -24.27 -6.88 2.49
N LYS A 808 -24.81 -5.71 2.83
CA LYS A 808 -24.52 -4.99 4.08
C LYS A 808 -25.80 -4.96 4.93
N PHE A 809 -25.70 -5.26 6.20
CA PHE A 809 -26.84 -5.29 7.15
C PHE A 809 -26.50 -4.65 8.50
#